data_7e3b86625e5ec9e3e68e0af7bcb38733
#
_entry.id   7e3b86625e5ec9e3e68e0af7bcb38733
#
_cell.length_a   1.000
_cell.length_b   1.000
_cell.length_c   1.000
_cell.angle_alpha   90.00
_cell.angle_beta   90.00
_cell.angle_gamma   90.00
#
_symmetry.space_group_name_H-M   'P 1'
#
loop_
_entity.id
_entity.type
_entity.pdbx_description
1 polymer ?
#
loop_
_entity_poly.entity_id
_entity_poly.type
_entity_poly.pdbx_seq_one_letter_code
_entity_poly.pdbx_strand_id
1 'polypeptide(L)'
;MIAFRLLKKLYLTLAARGRAETAAPLTAKWRRPEPMRALLASLLAWLAAILAPATAQAAVCNYATARGTTGPSDWQTYCWLDLAGYNNTAARSASGQNFSYTLPDGTIMTFNFKVTGAGVAAANAPSWSGAAVGNTAFLGIGGRPILYQTAAGTTTATISAITLTPPMAGSITNFMFVVADAESSNNGEALSFQTNGGGWQLLDLAGPISGSTYPLASGSGTGNFNVTGVAGTVGSHIVGSAGPTRITTAMTGGGLQGIMFAVRFASIRLNTLISGARINPADQFNFRIEATGSGALLASGTSSGAALGPFNAAVLSSTAAIPLTLKQTMASGSWSAIARYRSLLTCTNATPGSTTALPTNAATTSFNLGALQFGDNLLCTFTQTPYPHLTLTKVLGSGGRQFASDQFTLSITTDGTSVAQTTTTGTGSTLGSASIASFQAAAGVTYRFSEVGAGSTALVQYTAALACSNGATSSTPLPTSLDTDLTPAMGDVISCVLTNTRRPANATLQVMKSSQVVSDPVNGSISAKAIPGAIVRYSIAVQNSGPSGVDNNTLFLVDTLPPQVRVGTAASPVFIQGTPSSGLSFNAGTDLRYSNAVSPPSSFTACTYTPAGAYDPAVRYVCLRPRGNMAGSTGSPTGFVISFNSRLD
;
A
#
# COMPACT_ATOMS: atom_id res chain seq x y z
N MET A 1 17.69 -37.04 20.06
CA MET A 1 16.42 -37.48 20.65
C MET A 1 16.55 -37.96 22.11
N ILE A 2 17.69 -38.44 22.58
CA ILE A 2 17.92 -38.93 23.96
C ILE A 2 18.08 -37.75 24.95
N ALA A 3 18.71 -36.66 24.57
CA ALA A 3 18.92 -35.47 25.42
C ALA A 3 17.61 -34.72 25.77
N PHE A 4 16.63 -34.73 24.88
CA PHE A 4 15.34 -34.04 25.12
C PHE A 4 14.41 -34.76 26.08
N ARG A 5 14.56 -36.09 26.21
CA ARG A 5 13.78 -36.90 27.19
C ARG A 5 14.31 -36.81 28.63
N LEU A 6 15.61 -36.57 28.79
CA LEU A 6 16.21 -36.37 30.11
C LEU A 6 15.86 -35.02 30.74
N LEU A 7 15.84 -33.94 29.93
CA LEU A 7 15.46 -32.60 30.38
C LEU A 7 13.98 -32.54 30.84
N LYS A 8 13.07 -33.23 30.11
CA LYS A 8 11.65 -33.27 30.47
C LYS A 8 11.37 -34.04 31.75
N LYS A 9 12.18 -35.06 32.04
CA LYS A 9 12.07 -35.84 33.32
C LYS A 9 12.61 -35.05 34.53
N LEU A 10 13.64 -34.24 34.35
CA LEU A 10 14.21 -33.39 35.40
C LEU A 10 13.27 -32.22 35.75
N TYR A 11 12.58 -31.64 34.78
CA TYR A 11 11.64 -30.54 34.99
C TYR A 11 10.36 -31.01 35.72
N LEU A 12 9.87 -32.21 35.44
CA LEU A 12 8.69 -32.80 36.10
C LEU A 12 8.97 -33.27 37.52
N THR A 13 10.22 -33.61 37.88
CA THR A 13 10.59 -34.03 39.23
C THR A 13 10.79 -32.82 40.17
N LEU A 14 11.13 -31.66 39.64
CA LEU A 14 11.25 -30.41 40.40
C LEU A 14 9.91 -29.71 40.65
N ALA A 15 8.93 -29.90 39.75
CA ALA A 15 7.59 -29.31 39.89
C ALA A 15 6.66 -30.06 40.82
N ALA A 16 6.97 -31.35 41.18
CA ALA A 16 6.13 -32.19 42.03
C ALA A 16 6.42 -32.07 43.54
N ARG A 17 7.41 -31.26 43.97
CA ARG A 17 7.78 -31.06 45.38
C ARG A 17 7.37 -29.73 46.00
N GLY A 18 6.49 -28.98 45.37
CA GLY A 18 6.06 -27.65 45.81
C GLY A 18 4.57 -27.53 46.12
N ARG A 19 3.98 -28.42 46.93
CA ARG A 19 2.69 -28.15 47.60
C ARG A 19 2.57 -28.95 48.86
N ALA A 20 2.55 -28.26 49.97
CA ALA A 20 1.85 -28.34 51.25
C ALA A 20 2.78 -27.97 52.39
N GLU A 21 2.55 -26.86 53.01
CA GLU A 21 2.02 -26.72 54.37
C GLU A 21 2.22 -25.30 54.91
N THR A 22 1.16 -24.80 55.45
CA THR A 22 1.02 -23.56 56.20
C THR A 22 1.55 -23.70 57.59
N ALA A 23 2.34 -22.78 58.13
CA ALA A 23 2.27 -22.20 59.46
C ALA A 23 3.49 -21.32 59.81
N ALA A 24 3.25 -20.33 60.62
CA ALA A 24 3.93 -19.10 60.96
C ALA A 24 5.27 -19.24 61.75
N PRO A 25 5.87 -18.13 62.28
CA PRO A 25 7.23 -17.75 61.91
C PRO A 25 8.25 -17.99 63.06
N LEU A 26 9.45 -18.36 62.71
CA LEU A 26 10.61 -18.22 63.63
C LEU A 26 11.88 -17.83 62.85
N THR A 27 12.43 -16.73 63.26
CA THR A 27 13.69 -16.16 62.82
C THR A 27 14.88 -17.05 63.11
N ALA A 28 15.58 -17.52 62.09
CA ALA A 28 16.96 -17.99 62.25
C ALA A 28 17.74 -17.73 60.95
N LYS A 29 18.73 -16.80 61.05
CA LYS A 29 19.74 -16.53 60.04
C LYS A 29 20.61 -17.76 59.82
N TRP A 30 20.44 -18.47 58.70
CA TRP A 30 21.43 -19.43 58.19
C TRP A 30 22.09 -18.87 56.96
N ARG A 31 23.36 -18.51 57.09
CA ARG A 31 24.26 -18.23 55.96
C ARG A 31 24.48 -19.54 55.22
N ARG A 32 24.05 -19.62 53.95
CA ARG A 32 24.43 -20.73 53.04
C ARG A 32 25.79 -20.42 52.41
N PRO A 33 26.67 -21.42 52.27
CA PRO A 33 27.99 -21.23 51.71
C PRO A 33 27.93 -20.99 50.19
N GLU A 34 28.52 -19.88 49.75
CA GLU A 34 28.64 -19.37 48.37
C GLU A 34 29.43 -20.22 47.33
N PRO A 35 30.26 -21.22 47.68
CA PRO A 35 31.15 -21.84 46.67
C PRO A 35 30.47 -22.78 45.69
N MET A 36 29.29 -23.35 46.03
CA MET A 36 28.64 -24.35 45.16
C MET A 36 27.86 -23.76 43.99
N ARG A 37 27.39 -22.50 44.10
CA ARG A 37 26.75 -21.77 43.00
C ARG A 37 27.77 -21.25 41.98
N ALA A 38 28.95 -20.86 42.47
CA ALA A 38 30.04 -20.42 41.61
C ALA A 38 30.63 -21.58 40.79
N LEU A 39 30.75 -22.78 41.41
CA LEU A 39 31.21 -23.99 40.70
C LEU A 39 30.20 -24.50 39.64
N LEU A 40 28.89 -24.48 39.93
CA LEU A 40 27.87 -24.87 38.94
C LEU A 40 27.78 -23.86 37.80
N ALA A 41 27.88 -22.55 38.09
CA ALA A 41 27.90 -21.52 37.07
C ALA A 41 29.14 -21.56 36.17
N SER A 42 30.31 -21.86 36.76
CA SER A 42 31.54 -22.02 35.97
C SER A 42 31.53 -23.33 35.17
N LEU A 43 30.97 -24.42 35.66
CA LEU A 43 30.82 -25.67 34.89
C LEU A 43 29.83 -25.54 33.75
N LEU A 44 28.70 -24.82 33.95
CA LEU A 44 27.73 -24.51 32.89
C LEU A 44 28.31 -23.54 31.84
N ALA A 45 29.11 -22.58 32.25
CA ALA A 45 29.81 -21.68 31.32
C ALA A 45 30.89 -22.42 30.50
N TRP A 46 31.60 -23.37 31.14
CA TRP A 46 32.57 -24.24 30.44
C TRP A 46 31.88 -25.21 29.45
N LEU A 47 30.75 -25.82 29.85
CA LEU A 47 29.96 -26.68 28.98
C LEU A 47 29.34 -25.88 27.81
N ALA A 48 28.88 -24.64 28.05
CA ALA A 48 28.37 -23.76 27.02
C ALA A 48 29.48 -23.28 26.05
N ALA A 49 30.70 -23.10 26.53
CA ALA A 49 31.85 -22.77 25.71
C ALA A 49 32.36 -23.95 24.84
N ILE A 50 32.14 -25.19 25.29
CA ILE A 50 32.51 -26.41 24.54
C ILE A 50 31.41 -26.78 23.53
N LEU A 51 30.16 -26.36 23.77
CA LEU A 51 29.01 -26.60 22.90
C LEU A 51 28.67 -25.39 21.98
N ALA A 52 29.33 -24.25 22.16
CA ALA A 52 29.26 -23.19 21.17
C ALA A 52 29.92 -23.73 19.89
N PRO A 53 29.17 -23.89 18.77
CA PRO A 53 29.86 -24.10 17.51
C PRO A 53 30.81 -22.92 17.37
N ALA A 54 32.13 -23.20 17.15
CA ALA A 54 33.05 -22.17 16.74
C ALA A 54 32.34 -21.43 15.61
N THR A 55 32.00 -20.16 15.80
CA THR A 55 31.49 -19.33 14.73
C THR A 55 32.60 -19.32 13.68
N ALA A 56 32.49 -20.21 12.71
CA ALA A 56 33.31 -20.15 11.53
C ALA A 56 33.02 -18.74 10.98
N GLN A 57 34.03 -17.88 11.06
CA GLN A 57 33.92 -16.55 10.45
C GLN A 57 33.63 -16.85 8.99
N ALA A 58 32.45 -16.41 8.51
CA ALA A 58 32.04 -16.69 7.16
C ALA A 58 33.11 -16.07 6.26
N ALA A 59 33.86 -16.93 5.57
CA ALA A 59 34.83 -16.50 4.61
C ALA A 59 34.10 -15.75 3.49
N VAL A 60 34.73 -14.79 2.90
CA VAL A 60 34.18 -14.03 1.78
C VAL A 60 34.95 -14.36 0.52
N CYS A 61 34.30 -14.22 -0.61
CA CYS A 61 35.03 -14.15 -1.88
C CYS A 61 35.26 -12.69 -2.26
N ASN A 62 36.33 -12.42 -2.95
CA ASN A 62 36.78 -11.07 -3.29
C ASN A 62 36.86 -10.89 -4.81
N TYR A 63 36.42 -9.72 -5.28
CA TYR A 63 36.64 -9.30 -6.66
C TYR A 63 38.01 -8.61 -6.79
N ALA A 64 38.58 -8.68 -8.00
CA ALA A 64 39.71 -7.82 -8.33
C ALA A 64 39.25 -6.34 -8.31
N THR A 65 40.17 -5.42 -8.05
CA THR A 65 39.87 -3.95 -8.04
C THR A 65 40.13 -3.31 -9.40
N ALA A 66 40.93 -3.97 -10.27
CA ALA A 66 41.19 -3.51 -11.63
C ALA A 66 41.43 -4.68 -12.59
N ARG A 67 41.14 -4.42 -13.87
CA ARG A 67 41.26 -5.42 -14.94
C ARG A 67 42.69 -5.92 -15.14
N GLY A 68 43.66 -5.00 -15.12
CA GLY A 68 44.99 -5.24 -15.63
C GLY A 68 45.07 -5.10 -17.17
N THR A 69 46.28 -5.20 -17.71
CA THR A 69 46.54 -5.03 -19.15
C THR A 69 46.07 -6.21 -19.99
N THR A 70 46.04 -7.42 -19.43
CA THR A 70 45.67 -8.66 -20.12
C THR A 70 44.44 -9.35 -19.55
N GLY A 71 43.79 -8.78 -18.53
CA GLY A 71 42.60 -9.39 -17.95
C GLY A 71 41.40 -9.38 -18.91
N PRO A 72 40.46 -10.33 -18.76
CA PRO A 72 39.27 -10.43 -19.61
C PRO A 72 38.37 -9.24 -19.43
N SER A 73 37.49 -8.98 -20.41
CA SER A 73 36.54 -7.89 -20.34
C SER A 73 35.54 -8.03 -19.18
N ASP A 74 35.25 -9.26 -18.79
CA ASP A 74 34.34 -9.64 -17.71
C ASP A 74 35.05 -10.01 -16.39
N TRP A 75 36.29 -9.53 -16.20
CA TRP A 75 37.12 -9.78 -15.03
C TRP A 75 36.42 -9.59 -13.68
N GLN A 76 35.45 -8.74 -13.63
CA GLN A 76 34.69 -8.42 -12.42
C GLN A 76 33.59 -9.44 -12.08
N THR A 77 33.37 -10.45 -12.94
CA THR A 77 32.42 -11.53 -12.66
C THR A 77 33.05 -12.68 -11.87
N TYR A 78 34.35 -12.64 -11.58
CA TYR A 78 35.07 -13.66 -10.84
C TYR A 78 35.10 -13.28 -9.35
N CYS A 79 34.39 -14.05 -8.51
CA CYS A 79 34.47 -13.92 -7.06
C CYS A 79 35.50 -14.91 -6.52
N TRP A 80 36.72 -14.44 -6.29
CA TRP A 80 37.86 -15.25 -5.86
C TRP A 80 37.70 -15.67 -4.40
N LEU A 81 37.80 -16.98 -4.11
CA LEU A 81 37.64 -17.52 -2.76
C LEU A 81 38.83 -17.11 -1.87
N ASP A 82 38.58 -16.53 -0.73
CA ASP A 82 39.60 -16.19 0.24
C ASP A 82 39.95 -17.42 1.10
N LEU A 83 41.17 -17.94 0.96
CA LEU A 83 41.67 -19.06 1.72
C LEU A 83 42.40 -18.64 3.02
N ALA A 84 42.22 -17.41 3.51
CA ALA A 84 42.85 -16.96 4.76
C ALA A 84 42.56 -17.88 5.96
N GLY A 85 41.39 -18.54 5.95
CA GLY A 85 41.01 -19.54 6.96
C GLY A 85 41.62 -20.95 6.74
N TYR A 86 42.48 -21.15 5.74
CA TYR A 86 43.12 -22.45 5.48
C TYR A 86 43.99 -22.91 6.65
N ASN A 87 43.74 -24.15 7.12
CA ASN A 87 44.51 -24.81 8.15
C ASN A 87 45.10 -26.12 7.61
N ASN A 88 46.41 -26.17 7.44
CA ASN A 88 47.09 -27.28 6.81
C ASN A 88 46.90 -28.63 7.58
N THR A 89 46.84 -28.59 8.92
CA THR A 89 46.59 -29.78 9.73
C THR A 89 45.18 -30.32 9.53
N ALA A 90 44.17 -29.44 9.55
CA ALA A 90 42.78 -29.82 9.34
C ALA A 90 42.55 -30.32 7.91
N ALA A 91 43.07 -29.65 6.87
CA ALA A 91 42.92 -30.06 5.49
C ALA A 91 43.60 -31.39 5.17
N ARG A 92 44.65 -31.77 5.92
CA ARG A 92 45.37 -33.06 5.77
C ARG A 92 44.79 -34.18 6.64
N SER A 93 43.84 -33.88 7.52
CA SER A 93 43.19 -34.91 8.34
C SER A 93 42.28 -35.82 7.49
N ALA A 94 41.89 -36.96 8.05
CA ALA A 94 41.00 -37.90 7.37
C ALA A 94 39.64 -37.25 7.02
N SER A 95 39.15 -36.30 7.85
CA SER A 95 37.89 -35.55 7.66
C SER A 95 38.03 -34.39 6.68
N GLY A 96 39.23 -33.88 6.41
CA GLY A 96 39.41 -32.62 5.69
C GLY A 96 39.00 -31.39 6.49
N GLN A 97 39.05 -30.21 5.86
CA GLN A 97 38.63 -28.95 6.41
C GLN A 97 37.35 -28.49 5.71
N ASN A 98 36.32 -28.09 6.46
CA ASN A 98 35.12 -27.50 5.90
C ASN A 98 35.28 -25.97 5.75
N PHE A 99 34.82 -25.46 4.62
CA PHE A 99 34.72 -24.05 4.31
C PHE A 99 33.26 -23.64 4.12
N SER A 100 32.96 -22.42 4.53
CA SER A 100 31.66 -21.77 4.28
C SER A 100 31.90 -20.32 3.86
N TYR A 101 31.37 -19.93 2.70
CA TYR A 101 31.50 -18.60 2.12
C TYR A 101 30.11 -17.97 2.00
N THR A 102 29.99 -16.68 2.38
CA THR A 102 28.83 -15.88 2.02
C THR A 102 29.15 -15.11 0.73
N LEU A 103 28.41 -15.43 -0.33
CA LEU A 103 28.55 -14.79 -1.63
C LEU A 103 27.79 -13.45 -1.66
N PRO A 104 28.09 -12.54 -2.62
CA PRO A 104 27.54 -11.18 -2.63
C PRO A 104 26.01 -11.08 -2.65
N ASP A 105 25.31 -12.09 -3.18
CA ASP A 105 23.85 -12.16 -3.20
C ASP A 105 23.24 -12.81 -1.94
N GLY A 106 24.06 -13.11 -0.93
CA GLY A 106 23.67 -13.80 0.30
C GLY A 106 23.60 -15.33 0.17
N THR A 107 23.96 -15.90 -0.99
CA THR A 107 24.11 -17.36 -1.15
C THR A 107 25.23 -17.88 -0.25
N ILE A 108 24.99 -19.00 0.42
CA ILE A 108 26.00 -19.70 1.21
C ILE A 108 26.58 -20.84 0.36
N MET A 109 27.88 -20.75 0.08
CA MET A 109 28.62 -21.80 -0.54
C MET A 109 29.37 -22.60 0.52
N THR A 110 29.24 -23.95 0.53
CA THR A 110 30.01 -24.82 1.42
C THR A 110 30.71 -25.92 0.66
N PHE A 111 31.85 -26.36 1.16
CA PHE A 111 32.58 -27.53 0.64
C PHE A 111 33.53 -28.10 1.68
N ASN A 112 33.95 -29.34 1.48
CA ASN A 112 35.05 -29.97 2.20
C ASN A 112 36.33 -29.88 1.36
N PHE A 113 37.43 -29.48 2.00
CA PHE A 113 38.73 -29.27 1.38
C PHE A 113 39.77 -30.24 1.96
N LYS A 114 40.37 -31.02 1.11
CA LYS A 114 41.38 -32.02 1.48
C LYS A 114 42.66 -31.80 0.69
N VAL A 115 43.80 -31.91 1.36
CA VAL A 115 45.13 -31.74 0.74
C VAL A 115 46.00 -32.91 1.08
N THR A 116 46.74 -33.42 0.10
CA THR A 116 47.78 -34.47 0.26
C THR A 116 49.04 -34.07 -0.50
N GLY A 117 50.16 -34.73 -0.20
CA GLY A 117 51.47 -34.47 -0.87
C GLY A 117 52.27 -33.35 -0.24
N ALA A 118 52.96 -32.53 -1.04
CA ALA A 118 53.81 -31.43 -0.56
C ALA A 118 53.03 -30.37 0.23
N GLY A 119 53.70 -29.59 1.07
CA GLY A 119 53.10 -28.57 1.90
C GLY A 119 52.53 -27.42 1.08
N VAL A 120 51.40 -26.84 1.57
CA VAL A 120 50.79 -25.64 0.99
C VAL A 120 50.36 -24.69 2.07
N ALA A 121 50.25 -23.40 1.72
CA ALA A 121 49.73 -22.34 2.56
C ALA A 121 48.85 -21.38 1.73
N ALA A 122 47.97 -20.64 2.39
CA ALA A 122 47.25 -19.56 1.75
C ALA A 122 48.16 -18.33 1.54
N ALA A 123 48.19 -17.77 0.34
CA ALA A 123 49.02 -16.62 -0.04
C ALA A 123 48.22 -15.52 -0.72
N ASN A 124 48.74 -14.30 -0.69
CA ASN A 124 48.15 -13.15 -1.38
C ASN A 124 48.40 -13.23 -2.89
N ALA A 125 47.60 -12.59 -3.70
CA ALA A 125 47.87 -12.37 -5.11
C ALA A 125 48.54 -11.00 -5.32
N PRO A 126 49.54 -10.91 -6.22
CA PRO A 126 50.22 -12.02 -6.96
C PRO A 126 51.04 -12.89 -6.05
N SER A 127 51.31 -14.17 -6.45
CA SER A 127 52.17 -15.10 -5.71
C SER A 127 53.63 -14.64 -5.70
N TRP A 128 54.07 -14.01 -6.79
CA TRP A 128 55.38 -13.40 -6.95
C TRP A 128 55.34 -12.31 -8.03
N SER A 129 56.43 -11.58 -8.22
CA SER A 129 56.49 -10.42 -9.13
C SER A 129 56.37 -10.80 -10.62
N GLY A 130 56.56 -12.07 -11.00
CA GLY A 130 56.41 -12.56 -12.36
C GLY A 130 55.08 -13.23 -12.68
N ALA A 131 54.23 -13.51 -11.67
CA ALA A 131 52.94 -14.16 -11.90
C ALA A 131 52.00 -13.25 -12.71
N ALA A 132 51.26 -13.83 -13.68
CA ALA A 132 50.33 -13.06 -14.50
C ALA A 132 49.10 -12.61 -13.70
N VAL A 133 48.50 -13.51 -12.93
CA VAL A 133 47.35 -13.19 -12.09
C VAL A 133 47.78 -12.32 -10.91
N GLY A 134 47.17 -11.14 -10.79
CA GLY A 134 47.50 -10.12 -9.80
C GLY A 134 48.51 -9.07 -10.30
N ASN A 135 49.20 -9.30 -11.43
CA ASN A 135 50.11 -8.32 -12.03
C ASN A 135 49.63 -7.80 -13.40
N THR A 136 49.25 -8.67 -14.31
CA THR A 136 48.78 -8.28 -15.66
C THR A 136 47.27 -8.48 -15.82
N ALA A 137 46.66 -9.35 -15.01
CA ALA A 137 45.22 -9.59 -14.96
C ALA A 137 44.74 -9.70 -13.52
N PHE A 138 43.50 -9.29 -13.25
CA PHE A 138 42.84 -9.36 -11.94
C PHE A 138 43.62 -8.68 -10.82
N LEU A 139 43.88 -7.39 -10.95
CA LEU A 139 44.69 -6.65 -9.99
C LEU A 139 43.93 -6.39 -8.67
N GLY A 140 44.65 -6.39 -7.55
CA GLY A 140 44.14 -5.97 -6.25
C GLY A 140 43.08 -6.91 -5.65
N ILE A 141 43.16 -8.22 -5.89
CA ILE A 141 42.32 -9.21 -5.22
C ILE A 141 42.65 -9.20 -3.72
N GLY A 142 41.65 -8.96 -2.88
CA GLY A 142 41.83 -8.94 -1.41
C GLY A 142 42.00 -10.35 -0.83
N GLY A 143 42.45 -10.41 0.42
CA GLY A 143 42.60 -11.65 1.17
C GLY A 143 43.79 -12.49 0.73
N ARG A 144 43.67 -13.81 0.91
CA ARG A 144 44.67 -14.82 0.53
C ARG A 144 44.08 -15.83 -0.44
N PRO A 145 43.86 -15.46 -1.71
CA PRO A 145 43.12 -16.30 -2.66
C PRO A 145 43.94 -17.45 -3.22
N ILE A 146 45.25 -17.49 -2.99
CA ILE A 146 46.14 -18.50 -3.61
C ILE A 146 46.41 -19.64 -2.62
N LEU A 147 46.20 -20.86 -3.06
CA LEU A 147 46.79 -22.04 -2.44
C LEU A 147 48.18 -22.25 -3.04
N TYR A 148 49.23 -21.91 -2.29
CA TYR A 148 50.62 -21.89 -2.75
C TYR A 148 51.45 -22.96 -2.08
N GLN A 149 52.27 -23.69 -2.87
CA GLN A 149 53.20 -24.67 -2.34
C GLN A 149 54.25 -24.03 -1.44
N THR A 150 54.59 -24.70 -0.34
CA THR A 150 55.67 -24.31 0.58
C THR A 150 56.92 -25.16 0.42
N ALA A 151 56.83 -26.23 -0.39
CA ALA A 151 57.93 -27.12 -0.76
C ALA A 151 57.65 -27.70 -2.15
N ALA A 152 58.75 -27.92 -2.93
CA ALA A 152 58.67 -28.60 -4.22
C ALA A 152 58.13 -30.04 -4.09
N GLY A 153 57.46 -30.51 -5.13
CA GLY A 153 56.87 -31.84 -5.18
C GLY A 153 55.41 -31.82 -5.68
N THR A 154 54.74 -32.96 -5.56
CA THR A 154 53.35 -33.08 -5.97
C THR A 154 52.40 -32.79 -4.79
N THR A 155 51.48 -31.87 -5.00
CA THR A 155 50.35 -31.57 -4.08
C THR A 155 49.04 -31.88 -4.78
N THR A 156 48.16 -32.61 -4.12
CA THR A 156 46.78 -32.79 -4.59
C THR A 156 45.82 -32.11 -3.62
N ALA A 157 45.00 -31.20 -4.14
CA ALA A 157 43.91 -30.59 -3.39
C ALA A 157 42.55 -31.03 -3.98
N THR A 158 41.69 -31.54 -3.12
CA THR A 158 40.33 -31.99 -3.48
C THR A 158 39.31 -31.13 -2.76
N ILE A 159 38.43 -30.49 -3.51
CA ILE A 159 37.22 -29.81 -3.06
C ILE A 159 36.06 -30.77 -3.33
N SER A 160 35.30 -31.12 -2.33
CA SER A 160 34.17 -32.06 -2.43
C SER A 160 32.96 -31.61 -1.66
N ALA A 161 31.80 -32.19 -1.94
CA ALA A 161 30.51 -31.77 -1.35
C ALA A 161 30.27 -30.27 -1.56
N ILE A 162 30.57 -29.76 -2.76
CA ILE A 162 30.28 -28.37 -3.11
C ILE A 162 28.79 -28.19 -3.14
N THR A 163 28.26 -27.27 -2.32
CA THR A 163 26.83 -26.87 -2.29
C THR A 163 26.72 -25.37 -2.28
N LEU A 164 25.71 -24.87 -3.00
CA LEU A 164 25.31 -23.48 -2.96
C LEU A 164 23.85 -23.39 -2.50
N THR A 165 23.63 -22.73 -1.37
CA THR A 165 22.31 -22.57 -0.76
C THR A 165 21.90 -21.10 -0.87
N PRO A 166 20.87 -20.75 -1.66
CA PRO A 166 20.39 -19.39 -1.78
C PRO A 166 19.77 -18.93 -0.45
N PRO A 167 19.61 -17.61 -0.22
CA PRO A 167 18.99 -17.06 0.99
C PRO A 167 17.51 -17.45 1.15
N MET A 168 16.90 -17.95 0.08
CA MET A 168 15.54 -18.54 0.10
C MET A 168 15.63 -20.03 -0.24
N ALA A 169 14.58 -20.80 0.12
CA ALA A 169 14.58 -22.26 -0.05
C ALA A 169 14.95 -22.70 -1.47
N GLY A 170 15.80 -23.70 -1.56
CA GLY A 170 16.28 -24.30 -2.83
C GLY A 170 17.76 -24.63 -2.81
N SER A 171 18.28 -25.08 -3.96
CA SER A 171 19.71 -25.32 -4.20
C SER A 171 20.10 -24.74 -5.55
N ILE A 172 21.33 -24.26 -5.64
CA ILE A 172 21.89 -23.75 -6.89
C ILE A 172 22.76 -24.86 -7.52
N THR A 173 22.40 -25.26 -8.70
CA THR A 173 23.14 -26.27 -9.47
C THR A 173 23.82 -25.70 -10.72
N ASN A 174 23.33 -24.56 -11.22
CA ASN A 174 23.86 -23.89 -12.39
C ASN A 174 24.76 -22.70 -11.96
N PHE A 175 25.99 -23.01 -11.61
CA PHE A 175 27.05 -22.05 -11.31
C PHE A 175 28.32 -22.51 -12.04
N MET A 176 29.31 -21.63 -12.17
CA MET A 176 30.60 -21.98 -12.72
C MET A 176 31.66 -21.91 -11.63
N PHE A 177 32.32 -23.05 -11.38
CA PHE A 177 33.50 -23.12 -10.53
C PHE A 177 34.74 -22.87 -11.37
N VAL A 178 35.60 -21.96 -10.93
CA VAL A 178 36.76 -21.51 -11.68
C VAL A 178 38.05 -21.96 -10.98
N VAL A 179 39.01 -22.41 -11.75
CA VAL A 179 40.37 -22.63 -11.30
C VAL A 179 41.33 -21.83 -12.18
N ALA A 180 42.29 -21.17 -11.56
CA ALA A 180 43.34 -20.44 -12.26
C ALA A 180 44.72 -20.92 -11.81
N ASP A 181 45.63 -20.99 -12.76
CA ASP A 181 47.07 -21.03 -12.48
C ASP A 181 47.47 -19.67 -11.91
N ALA A 182 47.85 -19.61 -10.65
CA ALA A 182 48.15 -18.38 -9.94
C ALA A 182 49.65 -18.08 -9.85
N GLU A 183 50.46 -18.95 -10.31
CA GLU A 183 51.90 -18.80 -10.28
C GLU A 183 52.44 -18.64 -11.70
N SER A 184 52.41 -19.67 -12.48
CA SER A 184 52.84 -19.84 -13.84
C SER A 184 53.59 -21.19 -13.93
N SER A 185 53.27 -22.00 -14.92
CA SER A 185 53.89 -23.32 -15.03
C SER A 185 55.10 -23.25 -15.95
N ASN A 186 56.30 -23.37 -15.37
CA ASN A 186 57.58 -23.37 -16.08
C ASN A 186 58.08 -24.80 -16.34
N ASN A 187 59.25 -24.97 -16.91
CA ASN A 187 59.83 -26.26 -17.25
C ASN A 187 59.92 -27.23 -16.05
N GLY A 188 59.37 -28.45 -16.23
CA GLY A 188 59.27 -29.43 -15.15
C GLY A 188 58.09 -29.27 -14.20
N GLU A 189 57.24 -28.30 -14.45
CA GLU A 189 56.03 -28.01 -13.67
C GLU A 189 54.78 -28.44 -14.45
N ALA A 190 53.72 -28.83 -13.72
CA ALA A 190 52.45 -29.20 -14.32
C ALA A 190 51.28 -28.96 -13.36
N LEU A 191 50.13 -28.63 -13.94
CA LEU A 191 48.85 -28.60 -13.24
C LEU A 191 47.89 -29.58 -13.90
N SER A 192 47.04 -30.22 -13.10
CA SER A 192 45.97 -31.07 -13.59
C SER A 192 44.69 -30.75 -12.81
N PHE A 193 43.61 -30.53 -13.53
CA PHE A 193 42.30 -30.20 -12.96
C PHE A 193 41.30 -31.25 -13.41
N GLN A 194 40.61 -31.88 -12.44
CA GLN A 194 39.55 -32.86 -12.68
C GLN A 194 38.24 -32.34 -12.12
N THR A 195 37.16 -32.56 -12.83
CA THR A 195 35.79 -32.15 -12.43
C THR A 195 34.81 -33.29 -12.68
N ASN A 196 33.75 -33.35 -11.83
CA ASN A 196 32.57 -34.17 -12.08
C ASN A 196 31.38 -33.35 -12.59
N GLY A 197 31.57 -32.03 -12.83
CA GLY A 197 30.60 -31.16 -13.47
C GLY A 197 30.70 -31.14 -14.99
N GLY A 198 30.30 -30.05 -15.61
CA GLY A 198 30.52 -29.82 -17.04
C GLY A 198 32.02 -29.80 -17.39
N GLY A 199 32.38 -30.24 -18.58
CA GLY A 199 33.77 -30.25 -19.05
C GLY A 199 34.42 -28.86 -18.90
N TRP A 200 35.71 -28.87 -18.61
CA TRP A 200 36.50 -27.65 -18.44
C TRP A 200 36.47 -26.78 -19.69
N GLN A 201 36.10 -25.54 -19.52
CA GLN A 201 36.12 -24.48 -20.54
C GLN A 201 37.30 -23.56 -20.27
N LEU A 202 38.09 -23.24 -21.29
CA LEU A 202 39.06 -22.16 -21.20
C LEU A 202 38.30 -20.85 -21.17
N LEU A 203 38.36 -20.12 -20.05
CA LEU A 203 37.69 -18.86 -19.86
C LEU A 203 38.56 -17.69 -20.29
N ASP A 204 39.84 -17.74 -19.94
CA ASP A 204 40.79 -16.68 -20.27
C ASP A 204 42.25 -17.17 -20.21
N LEU A 205 43.11 -16.38 -20.82
CA LEU A 205 44.56 -16.48 -20.76
C LEU A 205 45.11 -15.18 -20.13
N ALA A 206 45.54 -15.24 -18.86
CA ALA A 206 46.23 -14.11 -18.27
C ALA A 206 47.62 -13.98 -18.89
N GLY A 207 47.88 -12.90 -19.58
CA GLY A 207 49.11 -12.68 -20.31
C GLY A 207 50.33 -12.53 -19.40
N PRO A 208 51.52 -12.96 -19.83
CA PRO A 208 52.74 -12.78 -19.07
C PRO A 208 53.09 -11.29 -18.87
N ILE A 209 53.89 -11.01 -17.85
CA ILE A 209 54.43 -9.67 -17.60
C ILE A 209 55.31 -9.22 -18.74
N SER A 210 56.04 -10.16 -19.33
CA SER A 210 56.90 -9.93 -20.49
C SER A 210 56.85 -11.11 -21.46
N GLY A 211 56.85 -10.84 -22.75
CA GLY A 211 56.76 -11.88 -23.79
C GLY A 211 55.30 -12.29 -24.05
N SER A 212 55.11 -13.38 -24.82
CA SER A 212 53.80 -13.88 -25.26
C SER A 212 53.64 -15.39 -25.09
N THR A 213 54.38 -15.99 -24.15
CA THR A 213 54.45 -17.44 -24.00
C THR A 213 53.54 -17.93 -22.88
N TYR A 214 52.89 -19.04 -23.15
CA TYR A 214 52.01 -19.74 -22.22
C TYR A 214 52.45 -21.20 -22.08
N PRO A 215 52.23 -21.85 -20.91
CA PRO A 215 52.33 -23.26 -20.76
C PRO A 215 51.42 -23.99 -21.78
N LEU A 216 51.72 -25.24 -22.09
CA LEU A 216 50.88 -26.05 -22.98
C LEU A 216 49.65 -26.52 -22.24
N ALA A 217 48.49 -26.30 -22.83
CA ALA A 217 47.20 -26.73 -22.26
C ALA A 217 46.55 -27.80 -23.12
N SER A 218 45.87 -28.76 -22.48
CA SER A 218 45.08 -29.80 -23.14
C SER A 218 43.87 -30.19 -22.33
N GLY A 219 42.85 -30.80 -22.97
CA GLY A 219 41.68 -31.32 -22.30
C GLY A 219 40.52 -30.32 -22.17
N SER A 220 40.53 -29.21 -22.92
CA SER A 220 39.37 -28.33 -23.02
C SER A 220 38.13 -29.09 -23.52
N GLY A 221 36.96 -28.85 -22.91
CA GLY A 221 35.69 -29.54 -23.18
C GLY A 221 35.57 -30.92 -22.49
N THR A 222 36.59 -31.37 -21.75
CA THR A 222 36.57 -32.66 -21.03
C THR A 222 36.56 -32.47 -19.51
N GLY A 223 36.36 -33.57 -18.77
CA GLY A 223 36.46 -33.58 -17.31
C GLY A 223 37.89 -33.42 -16.75
N ASN A 224 38.92 -33.46 -17.61
CA ASN A 224 40.32 -33.33 -17.22
C ASN A 224 40.98 -32.23 -18.05
N PHE A 225 41.58 -31.25 -17.39
CA PHE A 225 42.33 -30.17 -18.02
C PHE A 225 43.76 -30.20 -17.46
N ASN A 226 44.74 -30.19 -18.35
CA ASN A 226 46.14 -30.28 -17.97
C ASN A 226 46.91 -29.07 -18.50
N VAL A 227 47.80 -28.54 -17.67
CA VAL A 227 48.79 -27.52 -18.04
C VAL A 227 50.16 -28.12 -17.85
N THR A 228 50.96 -28.11 -18.90
CA THR A 228 52.33 -28.60 -18.88
C THR A 228 53.29 -27.42 -19.07
N GLY A 229 54.16 -27.23 -18.13
CA GLY A 229 55.14 -26.14 -18.12
C GLY A 229 56.11 -26.23 -19.29
N VAL A 230 56.42 -25.06 -19.83
CA VAL A 230 57.42 -24.89 -20.89
C VAL A 230 58.44 -23.87 -20.40
N ALA A 231 59.69 -24.07 -20.67
CA ALA A 231 60.79 -23.21 -20.24
C ALA A 231 60.52 -21.73 -20.64
N GLY A 232 60.57 -20.84 -19.66
CA GLY A 232 60.38 -19.39 -19.86
C GLY A 232 58.93 -18.95 -20.00
N THR A 233 57.92 -19.79 -19.71
CA THR A 233 56.50 -19.40 -19.75
C THR A 233 56.07 -18.76 -18.44
N VAL A 234 55.31 -17.69 -18.53
CA VAL A 234 54.81 -16.90 -17.37
C VAL A 234 53.35 -16.48 -17.52
N GLY A 235 52.67 -16.97 -18.56
CA GLY A 235 51.23 -16.78 -18.76
C GLY A 235 50.40 -17.83 -18.01
N SER A 236 49.19 -17.51 -17.62
CA SER A 236 48.32 -18.37 -16.82
C SER A 236 47.04 -18.73 -17.53
N HIS A 237 46.58 -19.98 -17.34
CA HIS A 237 45.27 -20.45 -17.80
C HIS A 237 44.21 -20.28 -16.72
N ILE A 238 43.05 -19.78 -17.11
CA ILE A 238 41.86 -19.66 -16.26
C ILE A 238 40.77 -20.50 -16.88
N VAL A 239 40.31 -21.52 -16.15
CA VAL A 239 39.34 -22.50 -16.65
C VAL A 239 38.12 -22.59 -15.72
N GLY A 240 36.98 -22.93 -16.28
CA GLY A 240 35.73 -23.08 -15.54
C GLY A 240 35.02 -24.40 -15.83
N SER A 241 34.35 -24.93 -14.82
CA SER A 241 33.50 -26.12 -14.94
C SER A 241 32.10 -25.78 -14.39
N ALA A 242 31.04 -26.14 -15.12
CA ALA A 242 29.68 -25.87 -14.73
C ALA A 242 29.17 -26.87 -13.70
N GLY A 243 28.63 -26.39 -12.57
CA GLY A 243 27.92 -27.15 -11.55
C GLY A 243 28.64 -28.36 -10.94
N PRO A 244 29.96 -28.30 -10.65
CA PRO A 244 30.63 -29.44 -10.05
C PRO A 244 30.25 -29.61 -8.58
N THR A 245 30.13 -30.85 -8.11
CA THR A 245 30.09 -31.18 -6.69
C THR A 245 31.46 -31.63 -6.16
N ARG A 246 32.39 -31.88 -7.07
CA ARG A 246 33.78 -32.25 -6.74
C ARG A 246 34.74 -31.73 -7.79
N ILE A 247 35.86 -31.17 -7.31
CA ILE A 247 37.02 -30.79 -8.10
C ILE A 247 38.28 -31.38 -7.45
N THR A 248 39.17 -31.90 -8.24
CA THR A 248 40.49 -32.30 -7.79
C THR A 248 41.55 -31.57 -8.62
N THR A 249 42.48 -30.92 -7.94
CA THR A 249 43.61 -30.23 -8.59
C THR A 249 44.92 -30.88 -8.15
N ALA A 250 45.80 -31.09 -9.06
CA ALA A 250 47.16 -31.52 -8.75
C ALA A 250 48.15 -30.48 -9.25
N MET A 251 49.09 -30.11 -8.40
CA MET A 251 50.22 -29.24 -8.68
C MET A 251 51.49 -30.10 -8.62
N THR A 252 52.27 -30.15 -9.68
CA THR A 252 53.54 -30.85 -9.72
C THR A 252 54.62 -29.87 -10.13
N GLY A 253 55.65 -29.72 -9.32
CA GLY A 253 56.67 -28.72 -9.60
C GLY A 253 58.09 -29.14 -9.21
N GLY A 254 59.05 -28.74 -10.03
CA GLY A 254 60.45 -28.59 -9.66
C GLY A 254 60.67 -27.29 -8.87
N GLY A 255 59.72 -26.37 -8.89
CA GLY A 255 59.57 -25.15 -8.11
C GLY A 255 58.32 -25.17 -7.25
N LEU A 256 57.83 -23.99 -6.85
CA LEU A 256 56.61 -23.79 -6.08
C LEU A 256 55.47 -23.41 -7.02
N GLN A 257 54.38 -24.15 -6.97
CA GLN A 257 53.16 -23.89 -7.75
C GLN A 257 52.07 -23.27 -6.90
N GLY A 258 51.14 -22.51 -7.54
CA GLY A 258 50.01 -21.89 -6.92
C GLY A 258 48.75 -21.97 -7.77
N ILE A 259 47.62 -22.22 -7.14
CA ILE A 259 46.31 -22.21 -7.80
C ILE A 259 45.35 -21.31 -7.04
N MET A 260 44.37 -20.75 -7.76
CA MET A 260 43.29 -19.96 -7.20
C MET A 260 41.95 -20.56 -7.58
N PHE A 261 40.96 -20.29 -6.71
CA PHE A 261 39.59 -20.74 -6.95
C PHE A 261 38.66 -19.56 -6.96
N ALA A 262 37.67 -19.57 -7.86
CA ALA A 262 36.60 -18.59 -7.88
C ALA A 262 35.27 -19.26 -8.19
N VAL A 263 34.19 -18.57 -7.95
CA VAL A 263 32.87 -18.99 -8.40
C VAL A 263 32.23 -17.90 -9.24
N ARG A 264 31.55 -18.32 -10.31
CA ARG A 264 30.71 -17.46 -11.15
C ARG A 264 29.34 -18.10 -11.27
N PHE A 265 28.30 -17.35 -10.90
CA PHE A 265 26.90 -17.72 -11.12
C PHE A 265 26.13 -16.42 -11.33
N ALA A 266 24.90 -16.52 -11.83
CA ALA A 266 24.02 -15.39 -11.93
C ALA A 266 22.94 -15.45 -10.84
N SER A 267 22.54 -14.31 -10.34
CA SER A 267 21.48 -14.15 -9.37
C SER A 267 20.62 -12.96 -9.76
N ILE A 268 19.33 -13.09 -9.63
CA ILE A 268 18.38 -12.00 -9.83
C ILE A 268 17.38 -11.95 -8.70
N ARG A 269 17.15 -10.75 -8.19
CA ARG A 269 16.09 -10.43 -7.22
C ARG A 269 15.13 -9.47 -7.89
N LEU A 270 13.85 -9.85 -7.93
CA LEU A 270 12.77 -9.05 -8.48
C LEU A 270 11.82 -8.67 -7.35
N ASN A 271 11.58 -7.39 -7.17
CA ASN A 271 10.60 -6.89 -6.22
C ASN A 271 9.65 -5.87 -6.87
N THR A 272 8.72 -5.36 -6.08
CA THR A 272 7.87 -4.24 -6.46
C THR A 272 7.86 -3.17 -5.38
N LEU A 273 7.67 -1.94 -5.81
CA LEU A 273 7.53 -0.74 -4.99
C LEU A 273 6.30 0.02 -5.48
N ILE A 274 5.50 0.54 -4.58
CA ILE A 274 4.37 1.41 -4.90
C ILE A 274 4.79 2.83 -4.59
N SER A 275 4.73 3.70 -5.58
CA SER A 275 5.04 5.13 -5.46
C SER A 275 3.75 5.93 -5.42
N GLY A 276 3.52 6.66 -4.35
CA GLY A 276 2.26 7.37 -4.08
C GLY A 276 1.34 6.55 -3.17
N ALA A 277 0.17 6.16 -3.68
CA ALA A 277 -0.82 5.40 -2.93
C ALA A 277 -1.34 4.20 -3.75
N ARG A 278 -2.11 3.30 -3.13
CA ARG A 278 -2.95 2.36 -3.88
C ARG A 278 -4.27 3.03 -4.27
N ILE A 279 -4.77 2.74 -5.46
CA ILE A 279 -6.11 3.19 -5.89
C ILE A 279 -7.17 2.58 -4.96
N ASN A 280 -6.99 1.31 -4.62
CA ASN A 280 -7.84 0.60 -3.64
C ASN A 280 -6.94 -0.14 -2.64
N PRO A 281 -7.23 -0.12 -1.33
CA PRO A 281 -6.46 -0.86 -0.32
C PRO A 281 -6.28 -2.35 -0.61
N ALA A 282 -7.23 -2.97 -1.33
CA ALA A 282 -7.17 -4.38 -1.74
C ALA A 282 -6.22 -4.65 -2.91
N ASP A 283 -5.71 -3.61 -3.59
CA ASP A 283 -4.81 -3.79 -4.73
C ASP A 283 -3.47 -4.36 -4.27
N GLN A 284 -3.13 -5.52 -4.80
CA GLN A 284 -1.85 -6.18 -4.58
C GLN A 284 -1.23 -6.57 -5.93
N PHE A 285 0.10 -6.63 -5.96
CA PHE A 285 0.88 -6.87 -7.17
C PHE A 285 1.60 -8.20 -7.08
N ASN A 286 1.49 -8.99 -8.14
CA ASN A 286 2.22 -10.24 -8.31
C ASN A 286 3.34 -10.01 -9.32
N PHE A 287 4.57 -10.29 -8.94
CA PHE A 287 5.76 -10.15 -9.78
C PHE A 287 6.45 -11.51 -9.95
N ARG A 288 6.88 -11.82 -11.18
CA ARG A 288 7.32 -13.14 -11.60
C ARG A 288 8.58 -13.08 -12.45
N ILE A 289 9.42 -14.07 -12.28
CA ILE A 289 10.55 -14.39 -13.16
C ILE A 289 10.17 -15.68 -13.89
N GLU A 290 10.09 -15.62 -15.20
CA GLU A 290 9.71 -16.73 -16.06
C GLU A 290 10.81 -17.06 -17.05
N ALA A 291 10.96 -18.33 -17.46
CA ALA A 291 11.82 -18.69 -18.58
C ALA A 291 11.18 -18.18 -19.89
N THR A 292 11.91 -17.39 -20.66
CA THR A 292 11.46 -16.86 -21.94
C THR A 292 11.17 -17.99 -22.92
N GLY A 293 10.08 -17.87 -23.65
CA GLY A 293 9.65 -18.87 -24.65
C GLY A 293 8.74 -19.96 -24.08
N SER A 294 9.13 -20.64 -23.00
CA SER A 294 8.28 -21.65 -22.36
C SER A 294 7.23 -21.04 -21.41
N GLY A 295 7.49 -19.85 -20.87
CA GLY A 295 6.65 -19.21 -19.84
C GLY A 295 6.69 -19.94 -18.49
N ALA A 296 7.63 -20.88 -18.29
CA ALA A 296 7.77 -21.62 -17.04
C ALA A 296 8.11 -20.66 -15.89
N LEU A 297 7.34 -20.72 -14.81
CA LEU A 297 7.56 -19.91 -13.61
C LEU A 297 8.82 -20.40 -12.89
N LEU A 298 9.80 -19.52 -12.70
CA LEU A 298 11.07 -19.81 -12.01
C LEU A 298 11.07 -19.23 -10.58
N ALA A 299 10.54 -18.03 -10.41
CA ALA A 299 10.37 -17.41 -9.10
C ALA A 299 9.21 -16.42 -9.12
N SER A 300 8.57 -16.19 -7.97
CA SER A 300 7.50 -15.19 -7.83
C SER A 300 7.46 -14.59 -6.45
N GLY A 301 6.89 -13.41 -6.36
CA GLY A 301 6.53 -12.73 -5.13
C GLY A 301 5.22 -11.99 -5.28
N THR A 302 4.62 -11.62 -4.16
CA THR A 302 3.38 -10.86 -4.13
C THR A 302 3.47 -9.79 -3.04
N SER A 303 3.02 -8.58 -3.36
CA SER A 303 2.87 -7.54 -2.34
C SER A 303 1.77 -7.93 -1.35
N SER A 304 1.81 -7.42 -0.14
CA SER A 304 0.82 -7.73 0.89
C SER A 304 0.59 -6.55 1.83
N GLY A 305 -0.61 -6.48 2.37
CA GLY A 305 -1.00 -5.47 3.36
C GLY A 305 -1.01 -4.03 2.81
N ALA A 306 -0.94 -3.05 3.70
CA ALA A 306 -1.02 -1.63 3.37
C ALA A 306 0.34 -0.99 3.02
N ALA A 307 1.46 -1.66 3.31
CA ALA A 307 2.79 -1.13 3.03
C ALA A 307 2.99 -0.85 1.53
N LEU A 308 3.82 0.14 1.22
CA LEU A 308 4.14 0.53 -0.16
C LEU A 308 5.36 -0.21 -0.73
N GLY A 309 6.08 -0.94 0.09
CA GLY A 309 7.26 -1.69 -0.28
C GLY A 309 8.59 -0.99 0.08
N PRO A 310 9.73 -1.45 -0.38
CA PRO A 310 9.87 -2.62 -1.25
C PRO A 310 9.44 -3.92 -0.54
N PHE A 311 8.78 -4.81 -1.28
CA PHE A 311 8.33 -6.10 -0.77
C PHE A 311 9.43 -7.15 -0.87
N ASN A 312 9.26 -8.31 -0.19
CA ASN A 312 10.21 -9.42 -0.30
C ASN A 312 10.38 -9.83 -1.76
N ALA A 313 11.64 -9.86 -2.21
CA ALA A 313 11.94 -10.13 -3.60
C ALA A 313 11.67 -11.60 -3.97
N ALA A 314 11.21 -11.83 -5.19
CA ALA A 314 11.36 -13.11 -5.86
C ALA A 314 12.84 -13.29 -6.18
N VAL A 315 13.47 -14.35 -5.65
CA VAL A 315 14.90 -14.62 -5.84
C VAL A 315 15.07 -15.82 -6.74
N LEU A 316 15.87 -15.67 -7.79
CA LEU A 316 16.31 -16.74 -8.65
C LEU A 316 17.83 -16.68 -8.75
N SER A 317 18.48 -17.79 -8.41
CA SER A 317 19.92 -17.97 -8.57
C SER A 317 20.20 -18.97 -9.68
N SER A 318 21.42 -18.93 -10.24
CA SER A 318 21.88 -19.86 -11.30
C SER A 318 21.14 -19.73 -12.63
N THR A 319 20.81 -18.52 -13.03
CA THR A 319 20.05 -18.26 -14.26
C THR A 319 20.92 -18.02 -15.51
N ALA A 320 22.22 -18.12 -15.38
CA ALA A 320 23.11 -18.03 -16.55
C ALA A 320 22.68 -19.04 -17.63
N ALA A 321 22.65 -18.61 -18.87
CA ALA A 321 22.18 -19.34 -20.04
C ALA A 321 20.67 -19.60 -20.16
N ILE A 322 19.85 -19.23 -19.17
CA ILE A 322 18.39 -19.28 -19.29
C ILE A 322 17.87 -17.87 -19.61
N PRO A 323 17.28 -17.63 -20.79
CA PRO A 323 16.65 -16.35 -21.08
C PRO A 323 15.47 -16.10 -20.16
N LEU A 324 15.41 -14.92 -19.55
CA LEU A 324 14.43 -14.56 -18.53
C LEU A 324 13.44 -13.50 -19.03
N THR A 325 12.21 -13.65 -18.61
CA THR A 325 11.16 -12.62 -18.73
C THR A 325 10.69 -12.22 -17.34
N LEU A 326 10.74 -10.92 -17.06
CA LEU A 326 10.21 -10.32 -15.85
C LEU A 326 8.79 -9.85 -16.10
N LYS A 327 7.83 -10.25 -15.27
CA LYS A 327 6.42 -9.88 -15.42
C LYS A 327 5.84 -9.35 -14.14
N GLN A 328 4.89 -8.41 -14.30
CA GLN A 328 4.04 -7.93 -13.22
C GLN A 328 2.57 -7.96 -13.62
N THR A 329 1.72 -8.37 -12.70
CA THR A 329 0.26 -8.42 -12.83
C THR A 329 -0.38 -8.02 -11.51
N MET A 330 -1.69 -7.76 -11.53
CA MET A 330 -2.43 -7.69 -10.27
C MET A 330 -2.54 -9.09 -9.66
N ALA A 331 -2.44 -9.15 -8.32
CA ALA A 331 -2.72 -10.37 -7.58
C ALA A 331 -4.23 -10.66 -7.56
N SER A 332 -4.60 -11.92 -7.38
CA SER A 332 -6.00 -12.32 -7.22
C SER A 332 -6.65 -11.59 -6.06
N GLY A 333 -7.88 -11.11 -6.23
CA GLY A 333 -8.61 -10.32 -5.22
C GLY A 333 -8.33 -8.81 -5.26
N SER A 334 -7.45 -8.33 -6.13
CA SER A 334 -7.27 -6.89 -6.38
C SER A 334 -8.51 -6.30 -7.04
N TRP A 335 -8.84 -5.07 -6.67
CA TRP A 335 -10.00 -4.36 -7.22
C TRP A 335 -9.67 -3.68 -8.56
N SER A 336 -8.48 -3.12 -8.69
CA SER A 336 -8.06 -2.37 -9.90
C SER A 336 -7.38 -3.27 -10.93
N ALA A 337 -7.46 -2.88 -12.20
CA ALA A 337 -6.62 -3.45 -13.26
C ALA A 337 -5.21 -2.84 -13.25
N ILE A 338 -4.19 -3.59 -13.69
CA ILE A 338 -2.80 -3.10 -13.76
C ILE A 338 -2.66 -1.86 -14.66
N ALA A 339 -3.51 -1.72 -15.68
CA ALA A 339 -3.53 -0.55 -16.58
C ALA A 339 -3.87 0.77 -15.87
N ARG A 340 -4.38 0.73 -14.64
CA ARG A 340 -4.59 1.92 -13.81
C ARG A 340 -3.33 2.39 -13.09
N TYR A 341 -2.22 1.68 -13.26
CA TYR A 341 -0.92 2.01 -12.72
C TYR A 341 0.09 2.19 -13.85
N ARG A 342 0.95 3.20 -13.74
CA ARG A 342 2.15 3.30 -14.56
C ARG A 342 3.20 2.39 -13.93
N SER A 343 3.59 1.35 -14.68
CA SER A 343 4.65 0.41 -14.27
C SER A 343 5.96 0.81 -14.90
N LEU A 344 6.99 1.06 -14.10
CA LEU A 344 8.36 1.30 -14.56
C LEU A 344 9.25 0.21 -14.02
N LEU A 345 10.04 -0.42 -14.90
CA LEU A 345 11.04 -1.41 -14.52
C LEU A 345 12.43 -0.80 -14.57
N THR A 346 13.18 -0.93 -13.48
CA THR A 346 14.59 -0.58 -13.39
C THR A 346 15.35 -1.76 -12.81
N CYS A 347 16.45 -2.14 -13.45
CA CYS A 347 17.38 -3.13 -12.93
C CYS A 347 18.77 -2.52 -12.71
N THR A 348 19.46 -2.98 -11.67
CA THR A 348 20.86 -2.69 -11.39
C THR A 348 21.64 -3.97 -11.27
N ASN A 349 22.93 -3.95 -11.63
CA ASN A 349 23.85 -5.06 -11.43
C ASN A 349 24.89 -4.64 -10.40
N ALA A 350 25.02 -5.41 -9.32
CA ALA A 350 26.05 -5.16 -8.32
C ALA A 350 27.44 -5.62 -8.79
N THR A 351 27.49 -6.42 -9.87
CA THR A 351 28.75 -6.89 -10.46
C THR A 351 29.26 -5.86 -11.46
N PRO A 352 30.34 -5.14 -11.14
CA PRO A 352 30.87 -4.11 -12.02
C PRO A 352 31.36 -4.70 -13.35
N GLY A 353 31.18 -3.95 -14.45
CA GLY A 353 31.68 -4.31 -15.78
C GLY A 353 30.94 -5.44 -16.51
N SER A 354 29.85 -5.97 -15.95
CA SER A 354 28.96 -6.86 -16.68
C SER A 354 28.38 -6.15 -17.91
N THR A 355 28.28 -6.89 -19.02
CA THR A 355 27.69 -6.38 -20.27
C THR A 355 26.21 -6.73 -20.44
N THR A 356 25.57 -7.30 -19.39
CA THR A 356 24.14 -7.59 -19.39
C THR A 356 23.35 -6.30 -19.55
N ALA A 357 22.54 -6.21 -20.64
CA ALA A 357 21.72 -5.04 -20.92
C ALA A 357 20.57 -4.96 -19.90
N LEU A 358 20.48 -3.85 -19.18
CA LEU A 358 19.53 -3.66 -18.11
C LEU A 358 18.51 -2.56 -18.44
N PRO A 359 17.21 -2.76 -18.14
CA PRO A 359 16.21 -1.71 -18.26
C PRO A 359 16.41 -0.61 -17.22
N THR A 360 16.26 0.64 -17.65
CA THR A 360 16.21 1.81 -16.76
C THR A 360 14.92 2.56 -17.03
N ASN A 361 14.03 2.62 -16.04
CA ASN A 361 12.71 3.26 -16.14
C ASN A 361 11.89 2.80 -17.36
N ALA A 362 12.01 1.52 -17.74
CA ALA A 362 11.25 0.98 -18.87
C ALA A 362 9.77 0.91 -18.52
N ALA A 363 8.93 1.59 -19.30
CA ALA A 363 7.48 1.62 -19.12
C ALA A 363 6.86 0.30 -19.61
N THR A 364 6.77 -0.71 -18.74
CA THR A 364 6.30 -2.03 -19.09
C THR A 364 5.82 -2.84 -17.88
N THR A 365 4.95 -3.79 -18.13
CA THR A 365 4.57 -4.85 -17.18
C THR A 365 5.18 -6.22 -17.54
N SER A 366 5.91 -6.31 -18.65
CA SER A 366 6.60 -7.51 -19.11
C SER A 366 7.86 -7.12 -19.87
N PHE A 367 9.00 -7.65 -19.46
CA PHE A 367 10.30 -7.33 -20.04
C PHE A 367 11.13 -8.58 -20.27
N ASN A 368 11.60 -8.77 -21.50
CA ASN A 368 12.53 -9.84 -21.84
C ASN A 368 13.95 -9.38 -21.50
N LEU A 369 14.46 -9.87 -20.38
CA LEU A 369 15.80 -9.53 -19.89
C LEU A 369 16.90 -10.27 -20.67
N GLY A 370 16.58 -11.39 -21.30
CA GLY A 370 17.56 -12.27 -21.93
C GLY A 370 18.24 -13.20 -20.92
N ALA A 371 19.31 -13.86 -21.36
CA ALA A 371 20.13 -14.69 -20.50
C ALA A 371 21.13 -13.84 -19.72
N LEU A 372 21.28 -14.13 -18.44
CA LEU A 372 22.27 -13.48 -17.58
C LEU A 372 23.66 -14.06 -17.85
N GLN A 373 24.67 -13.30 -17.48
CA GLN A 373 26.08 -13.79 -17.51
C GLN A 373 26.45 -14.38 -16.15
N PHE A 374 27.37 -15.32 -16.12
CA PHE A 374 27.93 -15.80 -14.87
C PHE A 374 28.54 -14.64 -14.07
N GLY A 375 28.20 -14.56 -12.79
CA GLY A 375 28.61 -13.50 -11.90
C GLY A 375 27.66 -12.30 -11.83
N ASP A 376 26.66 -12.21 -12.68
CA ASP A 376 25.64 -11.16 -12.56
C ASP A 376 24.89 -11.26 -11.21
N ASN A 377 24.74 -10.13 -10.55
CA ASN A 377 23.94 -10.00 -9.31
C ASN A 377 22.96 -8.85 -9.46
N LEU A 378 21.79 -9.16 -9.97
CA LEU A 378 20.78 -8.19 -10.37
C LEU A 378 19.78 -7.89 -9.27
N LEU A 379 19.43 -6.62 -9.13
CA LEU A 379 18.26 -6.18 -8.43
C LEU A 379 17.34 -5.45 -9.41
N CYS A 380 16.16 -6.01 -9.65
CA CYS A 380 15.14 -5.46 -10.51
C CYS A 380 13.94 -5.04 -9.69
N THR A 381 13.42 -3.84 -9.95
CA THR A 381 12.27 -3.29 -9.23
C THR A 381 11.23 -2.78 -10.23
N PHE A 382 10.01 -3.28 -10.11
CA PHE A 382 8.84 -2.64 -10.70
C PHE A 382 8.35 -1.54 -9.77
N THR A 383 8.37 -0.29 -10.23
CA THR A 383 7.75 0.83 -9.52
C THR A 383 6.36 1.07 -10.09
N GLN A 384 5.35 0.94 -9.23
CA GLN A 384 3.95 1.12 -9.56
C GLN A 384 3.47 2.47 -9.08
N THR A 385 3.14 3.37 -10.00
CA THR A 385 2.56 4.67 -9.68
C THR A 385 1.14 4.72 -10.22
N PRO A 386 0.12 4.91 -9.39
CA PRO A 386 -1.25 5.01 -9.89
C PRO A 386 -1.39 6.23 -10.81
N TYR A 387 -2.16 6.08 -11.88
CA TYR A 387 -2.70 7.26 -12.55
C TYR A 387 -3.63 7.97 -11.56
N PRO A 388 -3.72 9.30 -11.61
CA PRO A 388 -4.55 10.03 -10.67
C PRO A 388 -5.98 9.49 -10.66
N HIS A 389 -6.52 9.28 -9.45
CA HIS A 389 -7.86 8.76 -9.27
C HIS A 389 -8.67 9.72 -8.41
N LEU A 390 -9.82 10.16 -8.93
CA LEU A 390 -10.72 11.09 -8.27
C LEU A 390 -12.00 10.37 -7.88
N THR A 391 -12.44 10.57 -6.65
CA THR A 391 -13.71 10.04 -6.13
C THR A 391 -14.47 11.15 -5.42
N LEU A 392 -15.75 11.33 -5.77
CA LEU A 392 -16.67 12.24 -5.10
C LEU A 392 -17.85 11.44 -4.53
N THR A 393 -17.94 11.39 -3.22
CA THR A 393 -18.98 10.66 -2.49
C THR A 393 -20.00 11.63 -1.91
N LYS A 394 -21.30 11.34 -2.06
CA LYS A 394 -22.38 12.08 -1.45
C LYS A 394 -22.76 11.51 -0.09
N VAL A 395 -22.90 12.41 0.89
CA VAL A 395 -23.42 12.11 2.23
C VAL A 395 -24.49 13.13 2.60
N LEU A 396 -25.49 12.71 3.36
CA LEU A 396 -26.44 13.59 4.01
C LEU A 396 -26.03 13.81 5.47
N GLY A 397 -25.97 15.06 5.87
CA GLY A 397 -25.72 15.47 7.24
C GLY A 397 -26.94 15.25 8.15
N SER A 398 -26.91 15.86 9.35
CA SER A 398 -28.00 15.79 10.31
C SER A 398 -29.32 16.29 9.70
N GLY A 399 -30.41 15.58 9.97
CA GLY A 399 -31.74 15.85 9.43
C GLY A 399 -32.05 15.19 8.07
N GLY A 400 -31.07 14.58 7.39
CA GLY A 400 -31.29 13.86 6.14
C GLY A 400 -31.78 14.74 4.98
N ARG A 401 -32.74 14.23 4.18
CA ARG A 401 -33.38 14.97 3.10
C ARG A 401 -34.39 15.99 3.63
N GLN A 402 -34.56 17.12 2.96
CA GLN A 402 -35.64 18.06 3.23
C GLN A 402 -36.98 17.44 2.81
N PHE A 403 -37.03 16.87 1.61
CA PHE A 403 -38.15 16.08 1.11
C PHE A 403 -37.66 14.68 0.73
N ALA A 404 -38.49 13.67 0.95
CA ALA A 404 -38.14 12.27 0.62
C ALA A 404 -37.77 12.08 -0.87
N SER A 405 -38.29 12.94 -1.75
CA SER A 405 -38.00 12.95 -3.19
C SER A 405 -36.69 13.63 -3.57
N ASP A 406 -36.02 14.33 -2.65
CA ASP A 406 -34.80 15.07 -2.98
C ASP A 406 -33.70 14.14 -3.44
N GLN A 407 -33.11 14.43 -4.60
CA GLN A 407 -31.98 13.72 -5.18
C GLN A 407 -30.89 14.70 -5.61
N PHE A 408 -29.67 14.22 -5.66
CA PHE A 408 -28.48 15.02 -5.93
C PHE A 408 -27.69 14.39 -7.04
N THR A 409 -27.32 15.16 -8.05
CA THR A 409 -26.43 14.72 -9.12
C THR A 409 -25.04 15.30 -8.86
N LEU A 410 -24.07 14.42 -8.68
CA LEU A 410 -22.65 14.74 -8.54
C LEU A 410 -21.97 14.61 -9.89
N SER A 411 -21.07 15.51 -10.21
CA SER A 411 -20.27 15.45 -11.44
C SER A 411 -18.80 15.76 -11.15
N ILE A 412 -17.92 15.06 -11.87
CA ILE A 412 -16.51 15.42 -12.05
C ILE A 412 -16.40 15.97 -13.47
N THR A 413 -15.93 17.19 -13.62
CA THR A 413 -15.88 17.89 -14.90
C THR A 413 -14.46 18.32 -15.25
N THR A 414 -14.15 18.40 -16.53
CA THR A 414 -12.95 19.04 -17.09
C THR A 414 -13.37 19.85 -18.32
N ASP A 415 -12.88 21.07 -18.43
CA ASP A 415 -13.24 22.01 -19.51
C ASP A 415 -14.76 22.12 -19.74
N GLY A 416 -15.53 22.12 -18.64
CA GLY A 416 -16.99 22.19 -18.67
C GLY A 416 -17.70 20.89 -19.08
N THR A 417 -16.96 19.83 -19.42
CA THR A 417 -17.53 18.53 -19.81
C THR A 417 -17.52 17.58 -18.61
N SER A 418 -18.67 16.91 -18.36
CA SER A 418 -18.75 15.86 -17.32
C SER A 418 -18.04 14.59 -17.79
N VAL A 419 -17.02 14.16 -17.03
CA VAL A 419 -16.26 12.92 -17.27
C VAL A 419 -16.67 11.78 -16.37
N ALA A 420 -17.33 12.08 -15.24
CA ALA A 420 -18.01 11.10 -14.39
C ALA A 420 -19.19 11.76 -13.70
N GLN A 421 -20.29 11.03 -13.58
CA GLN A 421 -21.52 11.52 -12.99
C GLN A 421 -22.26 10.40 -12.26
N THR A 422 -22.93 10.75 -11.18
CA THR A 422 -23.87 9.87 -10.47
C THR A 422 -25.01 10.69 -9.89
N THR A 423 -26.19 10.10 -9.84
CA THR A 423 -27.37 10.68 -9.19
C THR A 423 -27.80 9.79 -8.03
N THR A 424 -28.03 10.40 -6.87
CA THR A 424 -28.52 9.67 -5.70
C THR A 424 -29.91 9.09 -5.97
N THR A 425 -30.25 8.05 -5.24
CA THR A 425 -31.56 7.37 -5.34
C THR A 425 -32.13 7.08 -3.96
N GLY A 426 -33.38 6.65 -3.93
CA GLY A 426 -34.09 6.29 -2.69
C GLY A 426 -34.66 7.49 -1.94
N THR A 427 -35.41 7.20 -0.88
CA THR A 427 -36.19 8.20 -0.09
C THR A 427 -35.76 8.28 1.37
N GLY A 428 -34.81 7.42 1.80
CA GLY A 428 -34.33 7.34 3.18
C GLY A 428 -33.49 8.53 3.61
N SER A 429 -33.23 8.63 4.90
CA SER A 429 -32.34 9.64 5.49
C SER A 429 -30.86 9.42 5.22
N THR A 430 -30.49 8.22 4.76
CA THR A 430 -29.14 7.84 4.34
C THR A 430 -29.10 7.56 2.85
N LEU A 431 -27.92 7.66 2.24
CA LEU A 431 -27.69 7.37 0.83
C LEU A 431 -27.03 6.00 0.69
N GLY A 432 -27.39 5.26 -0.34
CA GLY A 432 -26.77 3.98 -0.69
C GLY A 432 -25.37 4.18 -1.31
N SER A 433 -24.64 3.07 -1.46
CA SER A 433 -23.27 3.04 -2.03
C SER A 433 -23.15 3.51 -3.49
N ALA A 434 -24.27 3.65 -4.21
CA ALA A 434 -24.33 4.18 -5.57
C ALA A 434 -24.12 5.72 -5.65
N SER A 435 -24.00 6.40 -4.51
CA SER A 435 -23.85 7.87 -4.45
C SER A 435 -22.38 8.31 -4.60
N ILE A 436 -21.64 7.66 -5.51
CA ILE A 436 -20.20 7.89 -5.74
C ILE A 436 -19.93 8.07 -7.22
N ALA A 437 -19.38 9.25 -7.60
CA ALA A 437 -18.75 9.48 -8.90
C ALA A 437 -17.26 9.18 -8.79
N SER A 438 -16.72 8.37 -9.70
CA SER A 438 -15.33 7.92 -9.69
C SER A 438 -14.72 8.01 -11.09
N PHE A 439 -13.50 8.54 -11.19
CA PHE A 439 -12.84 8.80 -12.47
C PHE A 439 -11.32 8.62 -12.38
N GLN A 440 -10.73 7.97 -13.41
CA GLN A 440 -9.29 7.96 -13.60
C GLN A 440 -8.88 9.21 -14.36
N ALA A 441 -8.23 10.14 -13.66
CA ALA A 441 -7.82 11.43 -14.19
C ALA A 441 -6.46 11.34 -14.91
N ALA A 442 -6.17 12.33 -15.74
CA ALA A 442 -4.83 12.57 -16.27
C ALA A 442 -4.07 13.55 -15.36
N ALA A 443 -2.79 13.27 -15.13
CA ALA A 443 -1.94 14.17 -14.35
C ALA A 443 -1.75 15.50 -15.07
N GLY A 444 -1.81 16.61 -14.32
CA GLY A 444 -1.64 17.95 -14.85
C GLY A 444 -2.86 18.52 -15.57
N VAL A 445 -3.95 17.78 -15.67
CA VAL A 445 -5.24 18.27 -16.22
C VAL A 445 -6.12 18.78 -15.07
N THR A 446 -6.80 19.90 -15.30
CA THR A 446 -7.67 20.51 -14.29
C THR A 446 -9.06 19.90 -14.29
N TYR A 447 -9.54 19.52 -13.10
CA TYR A 447 -10.87 18.98 -12.85
C TYR A 447 -11.61 19.83 -11.81
N ARG A 448 -12.95 19.73 -11.80
CA ARG A 448 -13.80 20.35 -10.79
C ARG A 448 -14.85 19.35 -10.32
N PHE A 449 -15.22 19.45 -9.04
CA PHE A 449 -16.35 18.74 -8.47
C PHE A 449 -17.56 19.67 -8.44
N SER A 450 -18.69 19.21 -8.94
CA SER A 450 -19.92 19.99 -8.94
C SER A 450 -21.11 19.17 -8.47
N GLU A 451 -22.16 19.84 -8.02
CA GLU A 451 -23.43 19.27 -7.62
C GLU A 451 -24.59 20.07 -8.20
N VAL A 452 -25.60 19.36 -8.66
CA VAL A 452 -26.90 19.96 -9.03
C VAL A 452 -28.03 19.16 -8.39
N GLY A 453 -29.14 19.85 -8.07
CA GLY A 453 -30.36 19.18 -7.62
C GLY A 453 -30.97 18.38 -8.75
N ALA A 454 -31.38 17.13 -8.48
CA ALA A 454 -32.11 16.31 -9.45
C ALA A 454 -33.61 16.37 -9.20
N GLY A 455 -34.41 16.36 -10.27
CA GLY A 455 -35.87 16.51 -10.18
C GLY A 455 -36.29 17.87 -9.60
N SER A 456 -37.06 17.86 -8.53
CA SER A 456 -37.57 19.07 -7.84
C SER A 456 -36.64 19.53 -6.69
N THR A 457 -35.47 18.96 -6.51
CA THR A 457 -34.56 19.27 -5.39
C THR A 457 -33.99 20.69 -5.50
N ALA A 458 -34.25 21.50 -4.48
CA ALA A 458 -33.74 22.88 -4.38
C ALA A 458 -32.49 22.90 -3.47
N LEU A 459 -31.27 23.02 -4.04
CA LEU A 459 -30.01 23.02 -3.28
C LEU A 459 -29.91 24.13 -2.25
N VAL A 460 -30.66 25.26 -2.43
CA VAL A 460 -30.71 26.37 -1.47
C VAL A 460 -31.22 25.93 -0.08
N GLN A 461 -31.92 24.80 0.00
CA GLN A 461 -32.42 24.21 1.25
C GLN A 461 -31.34 23.46 2.03
N TYR A 462 -30.14 23.36 1.48
CA TYR A 462 -29.01 22.64 2.07
C TYR A 462 -27.81 23.57 2.24
N THR A 463 -26.97 23.22 3.20
CA THR A 463 -25.61 23.74 3.32
C THR A 463 -24.68 22.63 2.89
N ALA A 464 -23.91 22.86 1.82
CA ALA A 464 -22.93 21.93 1.31
C ALA A 464 -21.57 22.16 1.98
N ALA A 465 -20.90 21.08 2.37
CA ALA A 465 -19.52 21.07 2.84
C ALA A 465 -18.73 20.00 2.09
N LEU A 466 -17.59 20.37 1.52
CA LEU A 466 -16.68 19.47 0.82
C LEU A 466 -15.46 19.22 1.70
N ALA A 467 -15.13 17.95 1.91
CA ALA A 467 -13.92 17.51 2.60
C ALA A 467 -13.17 16.52 1.71
N CYS A 468 -11.92 16.82 1.38
CA CYS A 468 -11.08 16.01 0.51
C CYS A 468 -9.85 15.48 1.25
N SER A 469 -9.40 14.30 0.88
CA SER A 469 -8.15 13.69 1.31
C SER A 469 -7.40 13.12 0.11
N ASN A 470 -6.07 13.09 0.18
CA ASN A 470 -5.23 12.41 -0.78
C ASN A 470 -4.53 11.23 -0.08
N GLY A 471 -4.64 10.04 -0.64
CA GLY A 471 -3.94 8.86 -0.16
C GLY A 471 -2.43 8.90 -0.43
N ALA A 472 -1.98 9.77 -1.34
CA ALA A 472 -0.57 10.01 -1.62
C ALA A 472 -0.01 11.14 -0.75
N THR A 473 1.31 11.18 -0.61
CA THR A 473 2.06 12.25 0.08
C THR A 473 2.40 13.42 -0.87
N SER A 474 1.66 13.59 -1.95
CA SER A 474 1.88 14.68 -2.89
C SER A 474 1.47 16.04 -2.29
N SER A 475 1.99 17.12 -2.86
CA SER A 475 1.65 18.50 -2.48
C SER A 475 0.46 19.05 -3.28
N THR A 476 -0.34 18.19 -3.95
CA THR A 476 -1.52 18.62 -4.71
C THR A 476 -2.50 19.38 -3.81
N PRO A 477 -2.81 20.66 -4.09
CA PRO A 477 -3.79 21.40 -3.31
C PRO A 477 -5.17 20.76 -3.45
N LEU A 478 -5.83 20.50 -2.33
CA LEU A 478 -7.15 19.87 -2.31
C LEU A 478 -8.26 20.93 -2.26
N PRO A 479 -9.36 20.78 -3.03
CA PRO A 479 -10.47 21.72 -2.98
C PRO A 479 -11.20 21.63 -1.64
N THR A 480 -11.60 22.79 -1.11
CA THR A 480 -12.42 22.93 0.11
C THR A 480 -13.85 23.32 -0.20
N SER A 481 -14.17 23.58 -1.46
CA SER A 481 -15.52 23.90 -1.94
C SER A 481 -15.74 23.33 -3.34
N LEU A 482 -17.00 23.21 -3.74
CA LEU A 482 -17.37 22.86 -5.12
C LEU A 482 -16.88 23.93 -6.10
N ASP A 483 -16.78 23.54 -7.36
CA ASP A 483 -16.36 24.36 -8.50
C ASP A 483 -14.98 25.03 -8.35
N THR A 484 -14.15 24.47 -7.46
CA THR A 484 -12.75 24.84 -7.29
C THR A 484 -11.85 23.95 -8.17
N ASP A 485 -10.82 24.53 -8.76
CA ASP A 485 -9.85 23.82 -9.61
C ASP A 485 -9.04 22.81 -8.81
N LEU A 486 -8.95 21.60 -9.36
CA LEU A 486 -8.13 20.51 -8.86
C LEU A 486 -7.26 19.97 -9.99
N THR A 487 -5.94 20.11 -9.87
CA THR A 487 -4.97 19.61 -10.86
C THR A 487 -4.16 18.48 -10.23
N PRO A 488 -4.57 17.21 -10.40
CA PRO A 488 -3.92 16.08 -9.73
C PRO A 488 -2.56 15.76 -10.37
N ALA A 489 -1.62 15.31 -9.53
CA ALA A 489 -0.32 14.80 -9.94
C ALA A 489 -0.35 13.26 -10.12
N MET A 490 0.65 12.71 -10.81
CA MET A 490 0.85 11.25 -10.83
C MET A 490 1.00 10.71 -9.41
N GLY A 491 0.31 9.62 -9.13
CA GLY A 491 0.31 8.98 -7.81
C GLY A 491 -0.85 9.40 -6.91
N ASP A 492 -1.59 10.45 -7.25
CA ASP A 492 -2.70 10.94 -6.43
C ASP A 492 -3.89 9.99 -6.43
N VAL A 493 -4.43 9.75 -5.23
CA VAL A 493 -5.70 9.05 -5.02
C VAL A 493 -6.55 9.95 -4.14
N ILE A 494 -7.34 10.79 -4.78
CA ILE A 494 -8.09 11.86 -4.13
C ILE A 494 -9.52 11.42 -3.90
N SER A 495 -9.93 11.42 -2.64
CA SER A 495 -11.29 11.10 -2.21
C SER A 495 -11.91 12.32 -1.55
N CYS A 496 -13.03 12.76 -2.10
CA CYS A 496 -13.80 13.89 -1.58
C CYS A 496 -15.18 13.41 -1.10
N VAL A 497 -15.61 13.94 0.02
CA VAL A 497 -16.94 13.72 0.59
C VAL A 497 -17.70 15.05 0.57
N LEU A 498 -18.81 15.06 -0.15
CA LEU A 498 -19.73 16.20 -0.19
C LEU A 498 -20.91 15.92 0.73
N THR A 499 -20.98 16.66 1.81
CA THR A 499 -22.04 16.56 2.81
C THR A 499 -23.05 17.67 2.62
N ASN A 500 -24.32 17.31 2.36
CA ASN A 500 -25.43 18.27 2.43
C ASN A 500 -26.15 18.16 3.77
N THR A 501 -26.11 19.23 4.54
CA THR A 501 -26.86 19.35 5.78
C THR A 501 -28.10 20.21 5.51
N ARG A 502 -29.27 19.69 5.88
CA ARG A 502 -30.53 20.41 5.76
C ARG A 502 -30.47 21.73 6.53
N ARG A 503 -30.79 22.84 5.89
CA ARG A 503 -30.95 24.09 6.59
C ARG A 503 -32.20 24.01 7.47
N PRO A 504 -32.20 24.54 8.71
CA PRO A 504 -33.39 24.74 9.47
C PRO A 504 -34.32 25.61 8.63
N ALA A 505 -35.41 25.04 8.19
CA ALA A 505 -36.35 25.76 7.38
C ALA A 505 -37.34 26.45 8.34
N ASN A 506 -37.47 27.75 8.28
CA ASN A 506 -38.47 28.51 9.03
C ASN A 506 -39.69 28.74 8.14
N ALA A 507 -40.88 28.55 8.74
CA ALA A 507 -42.10 29.07 8.15
C ALA A 507 -42.04 30.59 8.18
N THR A 508 -42.43 31.26 7.10
CA THR A 508 -42.54 32.72 7.02
C THR A 508 -43.99 33.05 6.72
N LEU A 509 -44.73 33.36 7.80
CA LEU A 509 -46.15 33.65 7.70
C LEU A 509 -46.41 35.13 7.43
N GLN A 510 -47.27 35.38 6.46
CA GLN A 510 -47.83 36.70 6.18
C GLN A 510 -49.36 36.63 6.37
N VAL A 511 -49.89 37.56 7.14
CA VAL A 511 -51.35 37.65 7.42
C VAL A 511 -51.84 38.98 6.90
N MET A 512 -52.90 38.94 6.10
CA MET A 512 -53.53 40.12 5.52
C MET A 512 -55.03 40.11 5.82
N LYS A 513 -55.53 41.18 6.41
CA LYS A 513 -56.99 41.37 6.69
C LYS A 513 -57.54 42.34 5.68
N SER A 514 -58.67 42.01 5.10
CA SER A 514 -59.48 42.91 4.25
C SER A 514 -60.96 42.90 4.67
N SER A 515 -61.70 43.92 4.26
CA SER A 515 -63.11 44.00 4.49
C SER A 515 -63.86 44.44 3.23
N GLN A 516 -65.08 43.94 3.09
CA GLN A 516 -65.97 44.26 1.96
C GLN A 516 -67.41 44.42 2.51
N VAL A 517 -68.07 45.49 2.14
CA VAL A 517 -69.48 45.63 2.42
C VAL A 517 -70.26 44.69 1.51
N VAL A 518 -71.08 43.82 2.07
CA VAL A 518 -71.83 42.80 1.37
C VAL A 518 -73.26 43.22 1.11
N SER A 519 -73.85 43.90 2.07
CA SER A 519 -75.23 44.48 1.97
C SER A 519 -75.43 45.63 2.97
N ASP A 520 -76.34 46.49 2.69
CA ASP A 520 -76.78 47.54 3.61
C ASP A 520 -78.33 47.63 3.71
N PRO A 521 -78.86 48.22 4.76
CA PRO A 521 -80.34 48.32 4.98
C PRO A 521 -81.09 49.13 3.92
N VAL A 522 -80.38 49.99 3.16
CA VAL A 522 -80.98 50.90 2.17
C VAL A 522 -80.89 50.36 0.76
N ASN A 523 -79.70 49.86 0.36
CA ASN A 523 -79.45 49.47 -1.02
C ASN A 523 -79.41 47.91 -1.22
N GLY A 524 -79.59 47.18 -0.11
CA GLY A 524 -79.39 45.71 -0.18
C GLY A 524 -77.98 45.34 -0.55
N SER A 525 -77.81 44.41 -1.50
CA SER A 525 -76.47 43.96 -2.01
C SER A 525 -75.98 44.76 -3.23
N ILE A 526 -76.81 45.66 -3.76
CA ILE A 526 -76.48 46.47 -4.94
C ILE A 526 -75.89 47.79 -4.52
N SER A 527 -74.58 48.03 -4.82
CA SER A 527 -73.84 49.22 -4.42
C SER A 527 -73.86 49.49 -2.92
N ALA A 528 -73.80 48.44 -2.10
CA ALA A 528 -73.90 48.53 -0.62
C ALA A 528 -72.85 49.46 -0.04
N LYS A 529 -73.28 50.28 0.95
CA LYS A 529 -72.46 51.29 1.63
C LYS A 529 -72.23 50.90 3.07
N ALA A 530 -71.09 51.33 3.65
CA ALA A 530 -70.72 51.11 5.04
C ALA A 530 -71.53 52.08 5.93
N ILE A 531 -72.79 51.83 6.15
CA ILE A 531 -73.73 52.60 7.02
C ILE A 531 -74.20 51.73 8.19
N PRO A 532 -74.74 52.30 9.28
CA PRO A 532 -75.29 51.51 10.38
C PRO A 532 -76.26 50.43 9.88
N GLY A 533 -76.07 49.17 10.40
CA GLY A 533 -76.81 47.99 9.99
C GLY A 533 -76.22 47.25 8.80
N ALA A 534 -75.24 47.79 8.09
CA ALA A 534 -74.58 47.10 6.95
C ALA A 534 -73.87 45.84 7.38
N ILE A 535 -73.92 44.84 6.53
CA ILE A 535 -73.12 43.56 6.66
C ILE A 535 -71.81 43.75 5.97
N VAL A 536 -70.73 43.57 6.70
CA VAL A 536 -69.35 43.61 6.22
C VAL A 536 -68.75 42.23 6.32
N ARG A 537 -68.16 41.72 5.25
CA ARG A 537 -67.38 40.51 5.24
C ARG A 537 -65.96 40.89 5.56
N TYR A 538 -65.39 40.31 6.61
CA TYR A 538 -63.94 40.29 6.87
C TYR A 538 -63.32 39.04 6.28
N SER A 539 -62.19 39.21 5.62
CA SER A 539 -61.41 38.12 5.06
C SER A 539 -59.99 38.20 5.60
N ILE A 540 -59.51 37.11 6.17
CA ILE A 540 -58.14 36.96 6.68
C ILE A 540 -57.44 36.00 5.76
N ALA A 541 -56.49 36.49 4.96
CA ALA A 541 -55.60 35.66 4.12
C ALA A 541 -54.32 35.37 4.89
N VAL A 542 -53.93 34.11 4.94
CA VAL A 542 -52.67 33.65 5.55
C VAL A 542 -51.89 32.94 4.48
N GLN A 543 -50.64 33.35 4.30
CA GLN A 543 -49.70 32.77 3.36
C GLN A 543 -48.43 32.37 4.08
N ASN A 544 -47.84 31.22 3.69
CA ASN A 544 -46.53 30.78 4.10
C ASN A 544 -45.57 30.85 2.88
N SER A 545 -44.70 31.84 2.87
CA SER A 545 -43.66 32.03 1.86
C SER A 545 -42.36 31.32 2.22
N GLY A 546 -42.22 30.80 3.45
CA GLY A 546 -41.06 30.04 3.92
C GLY A 546 -41.06 28.62 3.39
N PRO A 547 -39.87 27.99 3.22
CA PRO A 547 -39.75 26.64 2.71
C PRO A 547 -40.22 25.57 3.69
N SER A 548 -40.39 25.90 4.98
CA SER A 548 -40.95 24.98 5.98
C SER A 548 -42.45 25.16 6.16
N GLY A 549 -43.09 24.05 6.49
CA GLY A 549 -44.44 24.06 7.03
C GLY A 549 -44.52 24.60 8.46
N VAL A 550 -45.72 24.89 8.91
CA VAL A 550 -46.04 25.20 10.34
C VAL A 550 -46.39 23.88 11.03
N ASP A 551 -45.92 23.71 12.26
CA ASP A 551 -46.13 22.48 13.03
C ASP A 551 -47.61 22.17 13.21
N ASN A 552 -47.92 20.87 13.36
CA ASN A 552 -49.29 20.36 13.41
C ASN A 552 -50.09 21.03 14.52
N ASN A 553 -51.26 21.64 14.15
CA ASN A 553 -52.22 22.27 15.06
C ASN A 553 -51.68 23.43 15.89
N THR A 554 -50.60 24.10 15.46
CA THR A 554 -50.00 25.25 16.19
C THR A 554 -50.46 26.60 15.66
N LEU A 555 -51.13 26.65 14.48
CA LEU A 555 -51.62 27.90 13.93
C LEU A 555 -52.83 28.39 14.72
N PHE A 556 -52.73 29.60 15.27
CA PHE A 556 -53.78 30.29 15.99
C PHE A 556 -53.89 31.75 15.51
N LEU A 557 -55.08 32.15 15.12
CA LEU A 557 -55.39 33.49 14.65
C LEU A 557 -56.36 34.15 15.63
N VAL A 558 -56.07 35.39 16.00
CA VAL A 558 -56.95 36.24 16.80
C VAL A 558 -57.30 37.49 15.99
N ASP A 559 -58.53 37.68 15.68
CA ASP A 559 -58.98 38.85 15.00
C ASP A 559 -59.63 39.82 15.99
N THR A 560 -59.14 41.05 16.04
CA THR A 560 -59.70 42.13 16.87
C THR A 560 -60.80 42.81 16.09
N LEU A 561 -61.99 42.82 16.65
CA LEU A 561 -63.17 43.57 16.10
C LEU A 561 -63.06 45.02 16.41
N PRO A 562 -63.33 45.97 15.45
CA PRO A 562 -63.50 47.36 15.73
C PRO A 562 -64.70 47.60 16.69
N PRO A 563 -64.66 48.62 17.51
CA PRO A 563 -65.73 48.88 18.51
C PRO A 563 -67.15 49.02 17.92
N GLN A 564 -67.24 49.46 16.66
CA GLN A 564 -68.50 49.66 15.94
C GLN A 564 -68.93 48.44 15.11
N VAL A 565 -68.28 47.25 15.33
CA VAL A 565 -68.52 46.03 14.54
C VAL A 565 -68.99 44.93 15.47
N ARG A 566 -70.08 44.24 15.09
CA ARG A 566 -70.59 43.05 15.77
C ARG A 566 -70.41 41.84 14.85
N VAL A 567 -69.67 40.80 15.30
CA VAL A 567 -69.53 39.58 14.51
C VAL A 567 -70.86 38.87 14.40
N GLY A 568 -71.16 38.38 13.22
CA GLY A 568 -72.33 37.52 12.99
C GLY A 568 -72.04 36.11 13.47
N THR A 569 -72.79 35.64 14.47
CA THR A 569 -72.58 34.28 15.06
C THR A 569 -73.53 33.26 14.49
N ALA A 570 -74.53 33.66 13.67
CA ALA A 570 -75.49 32.77 13.05
C ALA A 570 -74.96 31.98 11.84
N ALA A 571 -73.92 32.47 11.17
CA ALA A 571 -73.31 31.82 10.01
C ALA A 571 -71.88 31.45 10.33
N SER A 572 -71.51 30.22 9.96
CA SER A 572 -70.12 29.73 10.09
C SER A 572 -69.15 30.47 9.16
N PRO A 573 -67.93 30.78 9.60
CA PRO A 573 -66.89 31.28 8.71
C PRO A 573 -66.67 30.38 7.51
N VAL A 574 -66.36 30.96 6.35
CA VAL A 574 -66.03 30.26 5.12
C VAL A 574 -64.54 30.14 5.05
N PHE A 575 -64.04 28.91 4.91
CA PHE A 575 -62.61 28.58 4.75
C PHE A 575 -62.36 28.16 3.31
N ILE A 576 -61.41 28.84 2.66
CA ILE A 576 -61.03 28.58 1.25
C ILE A 576 -59.52 28.32 1.18
N GLN A 577 -59.15 27.21 0.58
CA GLN A 577 -57.72 26.91 0.29
C GLN A 577 -57.17 27.87 -0.75
N GLY A 578 -55.92 28.27 -0.59
CA GLY A 578 -55.16 28.95 -1.62
C GLY A 578 -54.69 28.06 -2.74
N THR A 579 -54.01 28.63 -3.72
CA THR A 579 -53.33 27.92 -4.79
C THR A 579 -51.87 28.40 -4.83
N PRO A 580 -50.91 27.60 -4.32
CA PRO A 580 -51.02 26.23 -3.78
C PRO A 580 -51.80 26.17 -2.44
N SER A 581 -52.39 24.99 -2.17
CA SER A 581 -53.17 24.71 -0.95
C SER A 581 -52.31 24.81 0.32
N SER A 582 -52.89 25.32 1.40
CA SER A 582 -52.25 25.31 2.71
C SER A 582 -52.13 23.93 3.35
N GLY A 583 -52.95 22.95 2.93
CA GLY A 583 -53.04 21.64 3.57
C GLY A 583 -53.82 21.63 4.90
N LEU A 584 -54.32 22.78 5.36
CA LEU A 584 -55.06 22.90 6.61
C LEU A 584 -56.55 22.62 6.39
N SER A 585 -57.25 22.23 7.46
CA SER A 585 -58.71 22.09 7.53
C SER A 585 -59.29 23.02 8.60
N PHE A 586 -60.58 23.36 8.46
CA PHE A 586 -61.28 24.19 9.45
C PHE A 586 -62.71 23.71 9.62
N ASN A 587 -63.10 23.50 10.87
CA ASN A 587 -64.47 23.17 11.25
C ASN A 587 -64.95 24.19 12.29
N ALA A 588 -65.94 25.01 11.94
CA ALA A 588 -66.43 26.09 12.81
C ALA A 588 -66.92 25.57 14.18
N GLY A 589 -67.45 24.33 14.25
CA GLY A 589 -67.92 23.77 15.52
C GLY A 589 -66.84 23.50 16.55
N THR A 590 -65.56 23.28 16.09
CA THR A 590 -64.44 22.94 16.97
C THR A 590 -63.29 23.95 16.93
N ASP A 591 -63.20 24.73 15.86
CA ASP A 591 -62.01 25.55 15.55
C ASP A 591 -62.30 27.06 15.57
N LEU A 592 -63.55 27.43 15.88
CA LEU A 592 -64.01 28.83 16.14
C LEU A 592 -64.35 28.99 17.61
N ARG A 593 -63.87 30.09 18.21
CA ARG A 593 -64.22 30.53 19.52
C ARG A 593 -64.28 32.06 19.56
N TYR A 594 -64.84 32.61 20.63
CA TYR A 594 -64.92 34.04 20.83
C TYR A 594 -64.33 34.45 22.18
N SER A 595 -63.95 35.71 22.30
CA SER A 595 -63.51 36.30 23.57
C SER A 595 -64.02 37.69 23.74
N ASN A 596 -64.40 38.04 24.98
CA ASN A 596 -64.75 39.35 25.43
C ASN A 596 -63.69 40.00 26.34
N ALA A 597 -62.51 39.41 26.42
CA ALA A 597 -61.39 39.90 27.23
C ALA A 597 -60.96 41.30 26.86
N VAL A 598 -60.31 42.01 27.79
CA VAL A 598 -59.82 43.38 27.59
C VAL A 598 -58.61 43.41 26.64
N SER A 599 -57.79 42.34 26.63
CA SER A 599 -56.62 42.17 25.79
C SER A 599 -56.75 40.94 24.88
N PRO A 600 -56.03 40.88 23.72
CA PRO A 600 -56.07 39.74 22.81
C PRO A 600 -55.71 38.45 23.54
N PRO A 601 -56.50 37.36 23.38
CA PRO A 601 -56.15 36.05 23.94
C PRO A 601 -54.83 35.53 23.35
N SER A 602 -53.96 34.96 24.20
CA SER A 602 -52.67 34.39 23.80
C SER A 602 -52.77 32.95 23.30
N SER A 603 -53.93 32.31 23.46
CA SER A 603 -54.16 30.94 23.01
C SER A 603 -55.62 30.68 22.65
N PHE A 604 -55.87 29.66 21.81
CA PHE A 604 -57.24 29.25 21.47
C PHE A 604 -58.06 28.82 22.69
N THR A 605 -57.42 28.23 23.69
CA THR A 605 -58.09 27.80 24.93
C THR A 605 -58.50 28.98 25.84
N ALA A 606 -57.85 30.12 25.67
CA ALA A 606 -58.21 31.34 26.41
C ALA A 606 -59.46 32.03 25.83
N CYS A 607 -59.96 31.61 24.67
CA CYS A 607 -61.20 32.13 24.07
C CYS A 607 -62.40 31.31 24.57
N THR A 608 -62.98 31.73 25.64
CA THR A 608 -64.06 30.99 26.39
C THR A 608 -65.43 31.64 26.36
N TYR A 609 -65.53 32.77 25.70
CA TYR A 609 -66.80 33.50 25.67
C TYR A 609 -67.81 32.85 24.71
N THR A 610 -69.05 32.67 25.15
CA THR A 610 -70.17 32.20 24.36
C THR A 610 -71.08 33.39 24.01
N PRO A 611 -71.17 33.75 22.72
CA PRO A 611 -71.99 34.88 22.31
C PRO A 611 -73.50 34.71 22.60
N ALA A 612 -74.12 35.75 23.01
CA ALA A 612 -75.57 35.81 23.21
C ALA A 612 -76.28 36.44 22.00
N GLY A 613 -76.98 35.63 21.20
CA GLY A 613 -77.68 36.07 20.01
C GLY A 613 -76.84 36.29 18.77
N ALA A 614 -77.44 36.70 17.66
CA ALA A 614 -76.82 36.74 16.33
C ALA A 614 -75.71 37.78 16.13
N TYR A 615 -75.73 38.91 16.96
CA TYR A 615 -74.76 40.01 16.91
C TYR A 615 -74.51 40.51 18.33
N ASP A 616 -73.62 39.85 19.04
CA ASP A 616 -73.31 40.14 20.44
C ASP A 616 -72.29 41.28 20.58
N PRO A 617 -72.61 42.41 21.21
CA PRO A 617 -71.69 43.52 21.40
C PRO A 617 -70.56 43.26 22.38
N ALA A 618 -70.66 42.20 23.18
CA ALA A 618 -69.59 41.82 24.10
C ALA A 618 -68.43 41.07 23.44
N VAL A 619 -68.59 40.55 22.21
CA VAL A 619 -67.51 39.86 21.48
C VAL A 619 -66.52 40.92 21.02
N ARG A 620 -65.25 40.80 21.49
CA ARG A 620 -64.14 41.66 21.10
C ARG A 620 -63.17 40.97 20.14
N TYR A 621 -63.04 39.61 20.25
CA TYR A 621 -62.08 38.83 19.47
C TYR A 621 -62.76 37.61 18.87
N VAL A 622 -62.42 37.35 17.60
CA VAL A 622 -62.72 36.09 16.91
C VAL A 622 -61.47 35.26 16.91
N CYS A 623 -61.56 34.08 17.47
CA CYS A 623 -60.43 33.12 17.65
C CYS A 623 -60.60 31.96 16.70
N LEU A 624 -59.63 31.75 15.83
CA LEU A 624 -59.65 30.76 14.75
C LEU A 624 -58.45 29.86 14.87
N ARG A 625 -58.65 28.55 14.79
CA ARG A 625 -57.57 27.54 14.86
C ARG A 625 -57.70 26.50 13.75
N PRO A 626 -57.29 26.81 12.50
CA PRO A 626 -57.21 25.82 11.46
C PRO A 626 -56.32 24.62 11.87
N ARG A 627 -56.69 23.41 11.49
CA ARG A 627 -56.09 22.16 11.91
C ARG A 627 -55.19 21.57 10.84
N GLY A 628 -54.15 20.85 11.25
CA GLY A 628 -53.18 20.17 10.40
C GLY A 628 -51.82 20.89 10.35
N ASN A 629 -50.97 20.44 9.45
CA ASN A 629 -49.69 21.09 9.16
C ASN A 629 -49.89 22.03 7.97
N MET A 630 -49.56 23.32 8.14
CA MET A 630 -49.55 24.23 7.00
C MET A 630 -48.32 23.90 6.12
N ALA A 631 -48.53 23.64 4.86
CA ALA A 631 -47.47 23.34 3.90
C ALA A 631 -46.47 24.50 3.75
N GLY A 632 -45.18 24.18 3.55
CA GLY A 632 -44.17 25.14 3.15
C GLY A 632 -44.28 25.53 1.66
N SER A 633 -43.67 26.64 1.30
CA SER A 633 -43.58 27.10 -0.09
C SER A 633 -42.57 26.26 -0.87
N THR A 634 -42.97 25.82 -2.06
CA THR A 634 -42.11 25.15 -3.05
C THR A 634 -41.79 26.05 -4.26
N GLY A 635 -41.87 27.36 -4.08
CA GLY A 635 -41.65 28.37 -5.13
C GLY A 635 -42.77 29.41 -5.18
N SER A 636 -44.02 29.01 -4.84
CA SER A 636 -45.15 29.95 -4.61
C SER A 636 -45.66 29.77 -3.20
N PRO A 637 -46.05 30.85 -2.50
CA PRO A 637 -46.59 30.78 -1.15
C PRO A 637 -47.83 29.91 -1.08
N THR A 638 -47.87 28.97 -0.14
CA THR A 638 -49.07 28.19 0.19
C THR A 638 -49.98 29.07 1.06
N GLY A 639 -51.28 28.90 1.00
CA GLY A 639 -52.14 29.76 1.82
C GLY A 639 -53.58 29.30 1.91
N PHE A 640 -54.36 30.08 2.68
CA PHE A 640 -55.82 29.99 2.80
C PHE A 640 -56.43 31.36 3.10
N VAL A 641 -57.72 31.46 2.89
CA VAL A 641 -58.53 32.61 3.30
C VAL A 641 -59.65 32.11 4.21
N ILE A 642 -59.87 32.79 5.33
CA ILE A 642 -61.03 32.57 6.18
C ILE A 642 -61.84 33.85 6.25
N SER A 643 -63.14 33.76 6.03
CA SER A 643 -64.00 34.90 5.96
C SER A 643 -65.24 34.74 6.88
N PHE A 644 -65.64 35.80 7.53
CA PHE A 644 -66.86 35.83 8.33
C PHE A 644 -67.59 37.19 8.17
N ASN A 645 -68.86 37.15 8.34
CA ASN A 645 -69.70 38.36 8.26
C ASN A 645 -69.85 39.06 9.63
N SER A 646 -69.90 40.37 9.60
CA SER A 646 -70.11 41.21 10.76
C SER A 646 -71.10 42.33 10.41
N ARG A 647 -71.78 42.91 11.38
CA ARG A 647 -72.67 44.04 11.19
C ARG A 647 -72.04 45.30 11.75
N LEU A 648 -72.20 46.40 11.05
CA LEU A 648 -71.89 47.75 11.58
C LEU A 648 -72.99 48.22 12.49
N ASP A 649 -72.64 48.88 13.63
CA ASP A 649 -73.60 49.50 14.54
C ASP A 649 -74.14 50.79 13.99
#